data_3dfce4895d500d34b08a5c8dfca5752d
#
_entry.id   3dfce4895d500d34b08a5c8dfca5752d
#
_cell.length_a   1.000
_cell.length_b   1.000
_cell.length_c   1.000
_cell.angle_alpha   90.00
_cell.angle_beta   90.00
_cell.angle_gamma   90.00
#
_symmetry.space_group_name_H-M   'P 1'
#
loop_
_entity.id
_entity.type
_entity.pdbx_description
1 polymer ?
#
loop_
_entity_poly.entity_id
_entity_poly.type
_entity_poly.pdbx_seq_one_letter_code
_entity_poly.pdbx_strand_id
1 'polypeptide(L)'
;MHHGFIFSLLNPPVPLGGNIVSLDIYLDEIPVSKKSIYIATSEDVVNASILSEDRPISFKPFQSARFLVINEAALKEESKHKVVILSKLEGFEQIIIPFAFSDYVDNQKERIFIPSNFIDDHQSIATLEDTIFKNFTVPLILSGKKAYIVCSSNGGLSANWTWMGARYDNGGLYVPPARAFGRIIVEISIDDGVRKRLPNFVISSRHENGILDTRHEMAGLQVKRTIFVPIDNKGFVMMLEFNLLDRYNVNLRELSVRNKPRKRKIRVHFIIDGNITSYSLAAISQSNFSRLLKADNCLQIETSSRKGIARYFGTIGIAPQSLRPSKVLTDSFDNDLELSYDLEIESGKTREIALVAAGSFNSSEECLTEYRFMRDNYRSLFEDTKNHFKTASGSTLQIATGTKQEPTIAKLIKAFEKAKTSMEYLKAEYDELGAGICAGLPRFPNFWARDTGWSLRGYLSMCDYDFVFAVLENFFRHQAKRTSAIATKGELPMIISGKSFLHNSTFGSADSTFLFPWAIREYSVSTGNVNYLHERWKSISDLINCGFLKDIDGDGLIEHGFTGIAEKLPITDSTWMDHIDRRKSANDIQALFYESLKIGGELARIVGDTSSEKRWLTYARQLQNRIDLQYWDEYNRFYYDTIRKDGSKDSSIRPNALVLLLTDAVADKSKAESVLERMEKEDITTPWGVRTLSNMDPKYHPTLYHDGAVWPLVTGWCAASEIKYGRKEQALYYIGSMAERILFENGMFAETYRGDRPEPFNSCILQAWSVATYVHLVREMMLGMKLNMIENKIQFEPSIPESLRDNSLHINFEHQISNTEGTQRFKIVVDPSSEKISVIYRNADSKLRPEIFSNSYSVNIEHQ
;
A
#
# COMPACT_ATOMS: atom_id res chain seq x y z
N MET A 1 -33.15 -1.84 -11.47
CA MET A 1 -31.83 -2.40 -11.14
C MET A 1 -31.76 -3.74 -11.86
N HIS A 2 -30.78 -3.90 -12.71
CA HIS A 2 -30.55 -5.16 -13.42
C HIS A 2 -29.64 -6.04 -12.56
N HIS A 3 -29.87 -7.32 -12.59
CA HIS A 3 -29.01 -8.31 -11.94
C HIS A 3 -27.99 -8.81 -12.95
N GLY A 4 -26.78 -9.06 -12.51
CA GLY A 4 -25.73 -9.56 -13.36
C GLY A 4 -24.70 -10.39 -12.59
N PHE A 5 -23.82 -11.03 -13.33
CA PHE A 5 -22.67 -11.75 -12.78
C PHE A 5 -21.43 -11.49 -13.62
N ILE A 6 -20.27 -11.62 -13.00
CA ILE A 6 -18.96 -11.48 -13.65
C ILE A 6 -18.20 -12.79 -13.49
N PHE A 7 -17.50 -13.15 -14.54
CA PHE A 7 -16.47 -14.17 -14.49
C PHE A 7 -15.25 -13.72 -15.29
N SER A 8 -14.11 -14.26 -14.96
CA SER A 8 -12.84 -13.95 -15.62
C SER A 8 -12.30 -15.21 -16.29
N LEU A 9 -11.86 -15.09 -17.54
CA LEU A 9 -11.13 -16.12 -18.24
C LEU A 9 -9.69 -15.66 -18.43
N LEU A 10 -8.75 -16.54 -18.12
CA LEU A 10 -7.35 -16.37 -18.46
C LEU A 10 -7.08 -17.13 -19.76
N ASN A 11 -6.57 -16.46 -20.78
CA ASN A 11 -6.14 -17.13 -22.00
C ASN A 11 -4.95 -18.07 -21.67
N PRO A 12 -5.06 -19.38 -21.90
CA PRO A 12 -4.00 -20.32 -21.57
C PRO A 12 -2.72 -20.07 -22.39
N PRO A 13 -1.57 -20.60 -21.96
CA PRO A 13 -0.26 -20.35 -22.58
C PRO A 13 -0.06 -20.99 -23.97
N VAL A 14 -1.06 -21.66 -24.53
CA VAL A 14 -1.01 -22.16 -25.91
C VAL A 14 -1.18 -20.96 -26.85
N PRO A 15 -0.43 -20.86 -27.96
CA PRO A 15 -0.47 -19.69 -28.84
C PRO A 15 -1.79 -19.64 -29.66
N LEU A 16 -2.89 -19.49 -28.96
CA LEU A 16 -4.20 -19.15 -29.50
C LEU A 16 -4.45 -17.63 -29.37
N GLY A 17 -3.41 -16.82 -29.52
CA GLY A 17 -3.57 -15.39 -29.67
C GLY A 17 -4.40 -15.14 -30.93
N GLY A 18 -5.55 -14.50 -30.79
CA GLY A 18 -6.42 -14.21 -31.91
C GLY A 18 -7.44 -13.14 -31.53
N ASN A 19 -7.98 -12.49 -32.55
CA ASN A 19 -9.07 -11.55 -32.39
C ASN A 19 -10.38 -12.31 -32.27
N ILE A 20 -11.16 -12.05 -31.22
CA ILE A 20 -12.51 -12.59 -31.08
C ILE A 20 -13.45 -11.72 -31.93
N VAL A 21 -14.09 -12.32 -32.91
CA VAL A 21 -15.04 -11.66 -33.82
C VAL A 21 -16.50 -11.96 -33.50
N SER A 22 -16.76 -12.97 -32.69
CA SER A 22 -18.09 -13.28 -32.16
C SER A 22 -18.00 -14.04 -30.87
N LEU A 23 -18.96 -13.82 -29.98
CA LEU A 23 -19.06 -14.47 -28.69
C LEU A 23 -20.52 -14.81 -28.37
N ASP A 24 -20.77 -16.02 -27.98
CA ASP A 24 -22.06 -16.49 -27.48
C ASP A 24 -21.87 -17.12 -26.09
N ILE A 25 -22.71 -16.75 -25.14
CA ILE A 25 -22.72 -17.31 -23.78
C ILE A 25 -24.05 -18.02 -23.58
N TYR A 26 -23.98 -19.23 -23.07
CA TYR A 26 -25.15 -20.02 -22.64
C TYR A 26 -25.07 -20.23 -21.13
N LEU A 27 -26.16 -19.95 -20.44
CA LEU A 27 -26.30 -20.18 -19.03
C LEU A 27 -27.38 -21.25 -18.82
N ASP A 28 -26.98 -22.39 -18.27
CA ASP A 28 -27.88 -23.57 -18.12
C ASP A 28 -28.57 -23.94 -19.43
N GLU A 29 -27.77 -23.95 -20.53
CA GLU A 29 -28.22 -24.26 -21.91
C GLU A 29 -29.14 -23.17 -22.53
N ILE A 30 -29.42 -22.07 -21.82
CA ILE A 30 -30.20 -20.96 -22.33
C ILE A 30 -29.25 -19.90 -22.88
N PRO A 31 -29.41 -19.43 -24.14
CA PRO A 31 -28.56 -18.39 -24.68
C PRO A 31 -28.79 -17.04 -24.01
N VAL A 32 -27.70 -16.38 -23.65
CA VAL A 32 -27.73 -15.02 -23.11
C VAL A 32 -27.71 -14.02 -24.26
N SER A 33 -28.55 -13.01 -24.21
CA SER A 33 -28.57 -11.96 -25.22
C SER A 33 -27.18 -11.30 -25.34
N LYS A 34 -26.66 -11.19 -26.57
CA LYS A 34 -25.37 -10.49 -26.83
C LYS A 34 -25.36 -9.04 -26.33
N LYS A 35 -26.50 -8.36 -26.33
CA LYS A 35 -26.64 -7.00 -25.79
C LYS A 35 -26.43 -6.92 -24.28
N SER A 36 -26.58 -8.03 -23.60
CA SER A 36 -26.40 -8.17 -22.17
C SER A 36 -24.99 -8.63 -21.75
N ILE A 37 -24.09 -8.83 -22.72
CA ILE A 37 -22.73 -9.32 -22.47
C ILE A 37 -21.72 -8.22 -22.78
N TYR A 38 -20.89 -7.89 -21.81
CA TYR A 38 -19.77 -6.98 -21.96
C TYR A 38 -18.47 -7.71 -21.67
N ILE A 39 -17.47 -7.45 -22.50
CA ILE A 39 -16.15 -8.07 -22.42
C ILE A 39 -15.16 -6.96 -22.12
N ALA A 40 -14.48 -7.05 -20.99
CA ALA A 40 -13.41 -6.14 -20.61
C ALA A 40 -12.06 -6.86 -20.67
N THR A 41 -11.16 -6.35 -21.48
CA THR A 41 -9.74 -6.71 -21.51
C THR A 41 -8.91 -5.57 -20.91
N SER A 42 -7.59 -5.72 -20.86
CA SER A 42 -6.71 -4.63 -20.46
C SER A 42 -6.70 -3.45 -21.46
N GLU A 43 -7.18 -3.65 -22.65
CA GLU A 43 -7.08 -2.69 -23.76
C GLU A 43 -8.43 -2.08 -24.13
N ASP A 44 -9.54 -2.81 -23.96
CA ASP A 44 -10.86 -2.36 -24.41
C ASP A 44 -12.01 -2.99 -23.61
N VAL A 45 -13.17 -2.32 -23.65
CA VAL A 45 -14.44 -2.84 -23.14
C VAL A 45 -15.45 -2.82 -24.29
N VAL A 46 -15.95 -3.98 -24.66
CA VAL A 46 -16.79 -4.16 -25.83
C VAL A 46 -18.06 -4.90 -25.47
N ASN A 47 -19.21 -4.42 -25.95
CA ASN A 47 -20.45 -5.19 -25.89
C ASN A 47 -20.41 -6.30 -26.95
N ALA A 48 -20.76 -7.51 -26.57
CA ALA A 48 -20.69 -8.67 -27.50
C ALA A 48 -21.57 -8.54 -28.74
N SER A 49 -22.58 -7.67 -28.73
CA SER A 49 -23.46 -7.43 -29.88
C SER A 49 -22.80 -6.67 -31.03
N ILE A 50 -21.69 -5.98 -30.79
CA ILE A 50 -20.96 -5.19 -31.79
C ILE A 50 -19.68 -5.87 -32.28
N LEU A 51 -19.36 -7.05 -31.76
CA LEU A 51 -18.23 -7.84 -32.24
C LEU A 51 -18.46 -8.28 -33.70
N SER A 52 -17.47 -8.05 -34.55
CA SER A 52 -17.45 -8.46 -35.96
C SER A 52 -16.00 -8.58 -36.44
N GLU A 53 -15.82 -9.03 -37.67
CA GLU A 53 -14.51 -9.07 -38.32
C GLU A 53 -13.89 -7.66 -38.49
N ASP A 54 -14.73 -6.63 -38.65
CA ASP A 54 -14.29 -5.23 -38.73
C ASP A 54 -14.06 -4.60 -37.34
N ARG A 55 -14.56 -5.23 -36.29
CA ARG A 55 -14.47 -4.76 -34.93
C ARG A 55 -14.24 -5.93 -33.94
N PRO A 56 -13.08 -6.57 -34.02
CA PRO A 56 -12.74 -7.68 -33.12
C PRO A 56 -12.27 -7.14 -31.78
N ILE A 57 -12.31 -8.00 -30.74
CA ILE A 57 -11.57 -7.76 -29.49
C ILE A 57 -10.31 -8.60 -29.48
N SER A 58 -9.17 -7.99 -29.27
CA SER A 58 -7.90 -8.69 -29.21
C SER A 58 -7.76 -9.41 -27.86
N PHE A 59 -7.47 -10.70 -27.92
CA PHE A 59 -7.27 -11.55 -26.74
C PHE A 59 -5.92 -12.24 -26.84
N LYS A 60 -4.91 -11.64 -26.23
CA LYS A 60 -3.52 -12.11 -26.27
C LYS A 60 -3.29 -13.28 -25.32
N PRO A 61 -2.29 -14.14 -25.60
CA PRO A 61 -1.88 -15.18 -24.66
C PRO A 61 -1.59 -14.59 -23.26
N PHE A 62 -2.00 -15.28 -22.20
CA PHE A 62 -1.93 -14.85 -20.81
C PHE A 62 -2.73 -13.57 -20.43
N GLN A 63 -3.47 -13.01 -21.36
CA GLN A 63 -4.37 -11.91 -21.05
C GLN A 63 -5.61 -12.45 -20.34
N SER A 64 -6.06 -11.79 -19.28
CA SER A 64 -7.35 -12.06 -18.67
C SER A 64 -8.44 -11.21 -19.32
N ALA A 65 -9.56 -11.81 -19.66
CA ALA A 65 -10.77 -11.10 -20.03
C ALA A 65 -11.82 -11.28 -18.94
N ARG A 66 -12.52 -10.19 -18.62
CA ARG A 66 -13.67 -10.23 -17.72
C ARG A 66 -14.94 -10.14 -18.54
N PHE A 67 -15.88 -11.00 -18.21
CA PHE A 67 -17.18 -11.05 -18.85
C PHE A 67 -18.23 -10.60 -17.84
N LEU A 68 -18.86 -9.48 -18.11
CA LEU A 68 -20.01 -9.02 -17.37
C LEU A 68 -21.26 -9.45 -18.12
N VAL A 69 -22.08 -10.27 -17.49
CA VAL A 69 -23.36 -10.71 -18.01
C VAL A 69 -24.47 -10.09 -17.20
N ILE A 70 -25.26 -9.23 -17.84
CA ILE A 70 -26.46 -8.65 -17.27
C ILE A 70 -27.62 -9.60 -17.55
N ASN A 71 -28.19 -10.21 -16.52
CA ASN A 71 -29.30 -11.13 -16.65
C ASN A 71 -30.48 -10.65 -15.78
N GLU A 72 -31.66 -10.51 -16.40
CA GLU A 72 -32.87 -10.12 -15.68
C GLU A 72 -33.43 -11.27 -14.81
N ALA A 73 -33.15 -12.53 -15.17
CA ALA A 73 -33.43 -13.67 -14.31
C ALA A 73 -32.30 -13.86 -13.31
N ALA A 74 -32.56 -13.64 -12.04
CA ALA A 74 -31.60 -13.93 -10.98
C ALA A 74 -31.18 -15.41 -11.05
N LEU A 75 -29.86 -15.69 -11.03
CA LEU A 75 -29.36 -17.04 -10.86
C LEU A 75 -29.92 -17.61 -9.55
N LYS A 76 -30.39 -18.85 -9.59
CA LYS A 76 -30.86 -19.52 -8.38
C LYS A 76 -29.67 -19.70 -7.44
N GLU A 77 -29.79 -19.12 -6.27
CA GLU A 77 -28.80 -19.30 -5.20
C GLU A 77 -28.70 -20.78 -4.82
N GLU A 78 -27.51 -21.22 -4.48
CA GLU A 78 -27.18 -22.59 -4.05
C GLU A 78 -27.40 -23.70 -5.10
N SER A 79 -27.58 -23.35 -6.36
CA SER A 79 -27.63 -24.32 -7.46
C SER A 79 -26.37 -24.22 -8.34
N LYS A 80 -25.95 -25.37 -8.89
CA LYS A 80 -24.90 -25.38 -9.91
C LYS A 80 -25.44 -24.81 -11.21
N HIS A 81 -24.72 -23.81 -11.73
CA HIS A 81 -25.02 -23.25 -13.04
C HIS A 81 -23.91 -23.64 -14.03
N LYS A 82 -24.31 -24.04 -15.22
CA LYS A 82 -23.39 -24.37 -16.31
C LYS A 82 -23.27 -23.17 -17.23
N VAL A 83 -22.05 -22.64 -17.34
CA VAL A 83 -21.74 -21.57 -18.30
C VAL A 83 -20.98 -22.17 -19.47
N VAL A 84 -21.48 -21.98 -20.68
CA VAL A 84 -20.81 -22.37 -21.90
C VAL A 84 -20.53 -21.13 -22.73
N ILE A 85 -19.28 -20.95 -23.15
CA ILE A 85 -18.84 -19.83 -23.97
C ILE A 85 -18.42 -20.38 -25.31
N LEU A 86 -19.02 -19.84 -26.37
CA LEU A 86 -18.63 -20.15 -27.76
C LEU A 86 -18.01 -18.86 -28.33
N SER A 87 -16.73 -18.92 -28.68
CA SER A 87 -16.06 -17.78 -29.32
C SER A 87 -15.62 -18.15 -30.74
N LYS A 88 -15.80 -17.21 -31.67
CA LYS A 88 -15.26 -17.30 -33.03
C LYS A 88 -14.04 -16.40 -33.11
N LEU A 89 -12.91 -16.96 -33.54
CA LEU A 89 -11.67 -16.22 -33.75
C LEU A 89 -11.54 -15.84 -35.25
N GLU A 90 -10.89 -14.70 -35.50
CA GLU A 90 -10.57 -14.25 -36.85
C GLU A 90 -9.73 -15.27 -37.60
N GLY A 91 -10.11 -15.63 -38.85
CA GLY A 91 -9.41 -16.59 -39.69
C GLY A 91 -9.73 -18.09 -39.42
N PHE A 92 -10.65 -18.39 -38.49
CA PHE A 92 -11.09 -19.76 -38.21
C PHE A 92 -12.60 -19.87 -38.37
N GLU A 93 -13.05 -20.82 -39.20
CA GLU A 93 -14.49 -20.97 -39.50
C GLU A 93 -15.35 -21.38 -38.31
N GLN A 94 -14.83 -22.12 -37.34
CA GLN A 94 -15.41 -22.29 -36.00
C GLN A 94 -14.37 -22.98 -35.10
N ILE A 95 -13.75 -22.26 -34.20
CA ILE A 95 -13.18 -22.88 -33.01
C ILE A 95 -14.20 -22.67 -31.87
N ILE A 96 -14.99 -23.70 -31.64
CA ILE A 96 -15.80 -23.80 -30.42
C ILE A 96 -14.80 -24.15 -29.32
N ILE A 97 -14.43 -23.21 -28.52
CA ILE A 97 -13.74 -23.49 -27.25
C ILE A 97 -14.87 -23.62 -26.20
N PRO A 98 -15.32 -24.85 -25.91
CA PRO A 98 -16.32 -25.03 -24.87
C PRO A 98 -15.63 -24.88 -23.51
N PHE A 99 -15.63 -23.70 -22.96
CA PHE A 99 -15.42 -23.57 -21.54
C PHE A 99 -16.74 -23.94 -20.85
N ALA A 100 -16.89 -25.19 -20.50
CA ALA A 100 -17.95 -25.61 -19.61
C ALA A 100 -17.38 -25.66 -18.20
N PHE A 101 -17.73 -24.71 -17.39
CA PHE A 101 -17.53 -24.84 -15.94
C PHE A 101 -18.89 -24.93 -15.29
N SER A 102 -19.08 -25.96 -14.50
CA SER A 102 -20.19 -26.02 -13.57
C SER A 102 -19.63 -25.57 -12.22
N ASP A 103 -19.97 -24.35 -11.82
CA ASP A 103 -19.68 -23.90 -10.48
C ASP A 103 -21.01 -23.72 -9.74
N TYR A 104 -20.99 -24.00 -8.45
CA TYR A 104 -22.04 -23.41 -7.62
C TYR A 104 -21.93 -21.90 -7.86
N VAL A 105 -23.06 -21.22 -8.00
CA VAL A 105 -23.08 -19.81 -7.75
C VAL A 105 -22.62 -19.65 -6.31
N ASP A 106 -21.31 -19.72 -6.19
CA ASP A 106 -20.66 -19.30 -4.98
C ASP A 106 -21.04 -17.85 -4.84
N ASN A 107 -21.82 -17.56 -3.81
CA ASN A 107 -22.18 -16.20 -3.45
C ASN A 107 -20.94 -15.31 -3.15
N GLN A 108 -19.72 -15.82 -3.29
CA GLN A 108 -18.47 -15.10 -3.22
C GLN A 108 -18.11 -14.37 -4.52
N LYS A 109 -18.73 -14.72 -5.66
CA LYS A 109 -18.55 -13.96 -6.90
C LYS A 109 -19.56 -12.82 -6.93
N GLU A 110 -19.07 -11.63 -6.88
CA GLU A 110 -19.75 -10.35 -6.71
C GLU A 110 -20.97 -10.19 -7.63
N ARG A 111 -22.14 -9.98 -7.05
CA ARG A 111 -23.30 -9.50 -7.79
C ARG A 111 -23.19 -7.99 -7.93
N ILE A 112 -23.14 -7.51 -9.14
CA ILE A 112 -23.07 -6.10 -9.45
C ILE A 112 -24.48 -5.58 -9.71
N PHE A 113 -24.86 -4.53 -8.99
CA PHE A 113 -26.07 -3.78 -9.26
C PHE A 113 -25.73 -2.65 -10.22
N ILE A 114 -26.20 -2.77 -11.45
CA ILE A 114 -26.03 -1.75 -12.47
C ILE A 114 -27.30 -0.89 -12.49
N PRO A 115 -27.21 0.41 -12.25
CA PRO A 115 -28.33 1.31 -12.41
C PRO A 115 -28.87 1.28 -13.84
N SER A 116 -30.20 1.21 -14.03
CA SER A 116 -30.85 1.09 -15.35
C SER A 116 -30.52 2.24 -16.31
N ASN A 117 -30.20 3.42 -15.82
CA ASN A 117 -29.82 4.58 -16.61
C ASN A 117 -28.40 4.51 -17.20
N PHE A 118 -27.57 3.53 -16.79
CA PHE A 118 -26.24 3.33 -17.35
C PHE A 118 -26.22 2.48 -18.65
N ILE A 119 -27.32 1.81 -18.95
CA ILE A 119 -27.36 0.86 -20.08
C ILE A 119 -27.69 1.57 -21.40
N ASP A 120 -28.33 2.72 -21.33
CA ASP A 120 -28.82 3.44 -22.51
C ASP A 120 -27.80 4.44 -23.09
N ASP A 121 -26.69 4.71 -22.43
CA ASP A 121 -25.71 5.72 -22.86
C ASP A 121 -24.35 5.08 -23.19
N HIS A 122 -24.09 4.91 -24.49
CA HIS A 122 -22.87 4.25 -25.00
C HIS A 122 -21.55 4.97 -24.67
N GLN A 123 -21.59 6.22 -24.19
CA GLN A 123 -20.40 6.95 -23.74
C GLN A 123 -19.99 6.65 -22.30
N SER A 124 -20.79 5.90 -21.55
CA SER A 124 -20.60 5.65 -20.12
C SER A 124 -19.98 4.30 -19.75
N ILE A 125 -19.58 3.47 -20.73
CA ILE A 125 -19.03 2.11 -20.45
C ILE A 125 -17.75 2.21 -19.64
N ALA A 126 -16.85 3.13 -19.96
CA ALA A 126 -15.64 3.38 -19.17
C ALA A 126 -15.97 3.89 -17.76
N THR A 127 -17.05 4.67 -17.63
CA THR A 127 -17.55 5.15 -16.33
C THR A 127 -18.22 4.03 -15.54
N LEU A 128 -18.86 3.08 -16.23
CA LEU A 128 -19.45 1.88 -15.63
C LEU A 128 -18.35 0.97 -15.06
N GLU A 129 -17.29 0.73 -15.81
CA GLU A 129 -16.11 -0.03 -15.35
C GLU A 129 -15.48 0.66 -14.14
N ASP A 130 -15.26 1.96 -14.18
CA ASP A 130 -14.75 2.76 -13.08
C ASP A 130 -15.64 2.66 -11.83
N THR A 131 -16.95 2.76 -11.99
CA THR A 131 -17.87 2.77 -10.86
C THR A 131 -18.07 1.39 -10.25
N ILE A 132 -18.20 0.37 -11.09
CA ILE A 132 -18.52 -0.99 -10.64
C ILE A 132 -17.26 -1.71 -10.15
N PHE A 133 -16.17 -1.68 -10.93
CA PHE A 133 -14.95 -2.42 -10.59
C PHE A 133 -14.06 -1.71 -9.58
N LYS A 134 -13.95 -0.39 -9.62
CA LYS A 134 -13.09 0.38 -8.71
C LYS A 134 -13.67 0.54 -7.31
N ASN A 135 -14.98 0.74 -7.17
CA ASN A 135 -15.55 1.12 -5.87
C ASN A 135 -15.88 -0.06 -4.94
N PHE A 136 -16.03 -1.28 -5.46
CA PHE A 136 -16.59 -2.40 -4.68
C PHE A 136 -15.67 -3.61 -4.54
N THR A 137 -14.58 -3.68 -5.26
CA THR A 137 -13.70 -4.86 -5.29
C THR A 137 -12.23 -4.58 -4.99
N VAL A 138 -11.89 -3.33 -4.71
CA VAL A 138 -10.51 -2.95 -4.42
C VAL A 138 -10.10 -3.45 -3.05
N PRO A 139 -8.94 -4.10 -2.92
CA PRO A 139 -8.39 -4.48 -1.64
C PRO A 139 -8.10 -3.26 -0.77
N LEU A 140 -8.36 -3.39 0.51
CA LEU A 140 -8.10 -2.36 1.51
C LEU A 140 -7.39 -2.94 2.72
N ILE A 141 -6.51 -2.14 3.28
CA ILE A 141 -5.96 -2.31 4.61
C ILE A 141 -6.56 -1.23 5.52
N LEU A 142 -7.05 -1.63 6.69
CA LEU A 142 -7.29 -0.74 7.81
C LEU A 142 -6.35 -1.18 8.93
N SER A 143 -5.60 -0.26 9.50
CA SER A 143 -4.57 -0.60 10.47
C SER A 143 -4.55 0.36 11.65
N GLY A 144 -4.30 -0.18 12.83
CA GLY A 144 -3.74 0.51 13.97
C GLY A 144 -2.25 0.14 14.13
N LYS A 145 -1.65 0.52 15.24
CA LYS A 145 -0.23 0.24 15.51
C LYS A 145 0.07 -1.22 15.86
N LYS A 146 -0.93 -1.99 16.30
CA LYS A 146 -0.74 -3.36 16.82
C LYS A 146 -1.49 -4.42 16.03
N ALA A 147 -2.42 -4.03 15.19
CA ALA A 147 -3.22 -4.93 14.39
C ALA A 147 -3.66 -4.27 13.09
N TYR A 148 -4.00 -5.08 12.09
CA TYR A 148 -4.63 -4.60 10.86
C TYR A 148 -5.60 -5.64 10.31
N ILE A 149 -6.50 -5.19 9.47
CA ILE A 149 -7.39 -6.07 8.71
C ILE A 149 -7.14 -5.91 7.22
N VAL A 150 -7.34 -7.02 6.51
CA VAL A 150 -7.42 -7.05 5.05
C VAL A 150 -8.88 -7.27 4.68
N CYS A 151 -9.42 -6.34 3.93
CA CYS A 151 -10.81 -6.36 3.50
C CYS A 151 -10.93 -5.83 2.06
N SER A 152 -12.11 -5.80 1.52
CA SER A 152 -12.41 -5.14 0.25
C SER A 152 -13.23 -3.86 0.48
N SER A 153 -13.20 -2.97 -0.50
CA SER A 153 -13.92 -1.69 -0.42
C SER A 153 -15.43 -1.83 -0.26
N ASN A 154 -16.02 -2.98 -0.59
CA ASN A 154 -17.41 -3.30 -0.28
C ASN A 154 -17.63 -3.74 1.18
N GLY A 155 -16.58 -3.78 2.00
CA GLY A 155 -16.59 -4.18 3.40
C GLY A 155 -16.56 -5.69 3.63
N GLY A 156 -16.38 -6.51 2.61
CA GLY A 156 -16.14 -7.94 2.78
C GLY A 156 -14.76 -8.18 3.41
N LEU A 157 -14.71 -9.03 4.42
CA LEU A 157 -13.44 -9.48 5.04
C LEU A 157 -12.99 -10.79 4.37
N SER A 158 -12.96 -10.76 3.05
CA SER A 158 -12.49 -11.84 2.18
C SER A 158 -11.65 -11.22 1.07
N ALA A 159 -10.51 -11.79 0.76
CA ALA A 159 -9.54 -11.23 -0.16
C ALA A 159 -8.90 -12.30 -1.04
N ASN A 160 -9.67 -12.74 -2.02
CA ASN A 160 -9.25 -13.71 -3.02
C ASN A 160 -8.71 -13.00 -4.26
N TRP A 161 -7.51 -12.39 -4.17
CA TRP A 161 -6.86 -11.78 -5.32
C TRP A 161 -5.76 -12.66 -5.86
N THR A 162 -5.97 -13.15 -7.06
CA THR A 162 -5.05 -14.07 -7.76
C THR A 162 -3.66 -13.47 -8.00
N TRP A 163 -3.59 -12.15 -8.17
CA TRP A 163 -2.33 -11.45 -8.40
C TRP A 163 -1.40 -11.35 -7.17
N MET A 164 -1.91 -11.58 -5.97
CA MET A 164 -1.07 -11.66 -4.76
C MET A 164 -0.26 -12.95 -4.68
N GLY A 165 -0.35 -13.83 -5.68
CA GLY A 165 0.34 -15.13 -5.68
C GLY A 165 -0.15 -16.08 -4.59
N ALA A 166 -1.25 -15.75 -3.90
CA ALA A 166 -1.80 -16.55 -2.84
C ALA A 166 -2.85 -17.52 -3.41
N ARG A 167 -2.70 -18.79 -3.08
CA ARG A 167 -3.73 -19.80 -3.30
C ARG A 167 -4.87 -19.73 -2.28
N TYR A 168 -4.79 -18.79 -1.30
CA TYR A 168 -5.67 -18.71 -0.14
C TYR A 168 -6.22 -17.29 0.01
N ASP A 169 -7.39 -17.22 0.63
CA ASP A 169 -8.00 -15.95 1.03
C ASP A 169 -7.10 -15.24 2.06
N ASN A 170 -6.69 -13.99 1.74
CA ASN A 170 -5.88 -13.15 2.61
C ASN A 170 -6.71 -12.19 3.47
N GLY A 171 -8.04 -12.25 3.39
CA GLY A 171 -8.93 -11.44 4.21
C GLY A 171 -8.86 -11.81 5.70
N GLY A 172 -9.25 -10.88 6.56
CA GLY A 172 -9.38 -11.12 7.98
C GLY A 172 -8.53 -10.24 8.87
N LEU A 173 -8.44 -10.64 10.15
CA LEU A 173 -7.71 -9.91 11.19
C LEU A 173 -6.28 -10.45 11.33
N TYR A 174 -5.34 -9.53 11.30
CA TYR A 174 -3.92 -9.78 11.53
C TYR A 174 -3.48 -9.08 12.81
N VAL A 175 -2.91 -9.84 13.72
CA VAL A 175 -2.19 -9.36 14.90
C VAL A 175 -0.79 -9.94 14.77
N PRO A 176 0.17 -9.18 14.23
CA PRO A 176 1.49 -9.71 13.95
C PRO A 176 2.13 -10.39 15.16
N PRO A 177 2.74 -11.56 14.96
CA PRO A 177 3.16 -12.18 13.70
C PRO A 177 2.15 -13.18 13.07
N ALA A 178 0.89 -13.13 13.40
CA ALA A 178 -0.09 -14.07 12.89
C ALA A 178 -1.36 -13.40 12.35
N ARG A 179 -2.07 -14.12 11.49
CA ARG A 179 -3.46 -13.85 11.16
C ARG A 179 -4.32 -14.54 12.22
N ALA A 180 -4.97 -13.77 13.08
CA ALA A 180 -5.76 -14.27 14.20
C ALA A 180 -7.11 -14.85 13.77
N PHE A 181 -7.70 -14.30 12.73
CA PHE A 181 -8.92 -14.80 12.07
C PHE A 181 -8.76 -14.64 10.56
N GLY A 182 -9.25 -15.63 9.81
CA GLY A 182 -9.37 -15.55 8.37
C GLY A 182 -10.58 -14.71 7.93
N ARG A 183 -11.19 -15.11 6.81
CA ARG A 183 -12.37 -14.43 6.29
C ARG A 183 -13.50 -14.36 7.32
N ILE A 184 -14.24 -13.26 7.33
CA ILE A 184 -15.45 -13.11 8.11
C ILE A 184 -16.58 -12.70 7.16
N ILE A 185 -17.58 -13.56 7.04
CA ILE A 185 -18.75 -13.34 6.20
C ILE A 185 -19.91 -12.95 7.09
N VAL A 186 -20.63 -11.91 6.69
CA VAL A 186 -21.86 -11.46 7.34
C VAL A 186 -23.04 -11.79 6.44
N GLU A 187 -23.96 -12.62 6.96
CA GLU A 187 -25.22 -12.96 6.30
C GLU A 187 -26.39 -12.54 7.14
N ILE A 188 -27.50 -12.20 6.50
CA ILE A 188 -28.72 -11.74 7.18
C ILE A 188 -29.90 -12.54 6.63
N SER A 189 -30.69 -13.13 7.55
CA SER A 189 -32.01 -13.67 7.25
C SER A 189 -33.08 -12.72 7.80
N ILE A 190 -34.12 -12.47 7.02
CA ILE A 190 -35.22 -11.58 7.38
C ILE A 190 -36.49 -12.42 7.46
N ASP A 191 -37.18 -12.41 8.62
CA ASP A 191 -38.42 -13.16 8.91
C ASP A 191 -38.30 -14.66 8.54
N ASP A 192 -37.20 -15.28 9.00
CA ASP A 192 -36.83 -16.68 8.72
C ASP A 192 -36.67 -17.03 7.22
N GLY A 193 -36.48 -16.02 6.40
CA GLY A 193 -36.17 -16.20 4.96
C GLY A 193 -34.75 -16.65 4.68
N VAL A 194 -34.41 -16.74 3.39
CA VAL A 194 -33.09 -17.16 2.90
C VAL A 194 -32.00 -16.21 3.38
N ARG A 195 -30.84 -16.78 3.74
CA ARG A 195 -29.64 -16.02 4.09
C ARG A 195 -29.13 -15.21 2.91
N LYS A 196 -28.80 -13.97 3.15
CA LYS A 196 -28.27 -13.03 2.15
C LYS A 196 -26.96 -12.46 2.63
N ARG A 197 -25.91 -12.60 1.83
CA ARG A 197 -24.60 -12.01 2.12
C ARG A 197 -24.63 -10.50 2.04
N LEU A 198 -24.20 -9.84 3.09
CA LEU A 198 -24.25 -8.39 3.20
C LEU A 198 -23.50 -7.64 2.08
N PRO A 199 -22.27 -8.02 1.70
CA PRO A 199 -21.54 -7.33 0.63
C PRO A 199 -22.24 -7.30 -0.73
N ASN A 200 -23.13 -8.25 -1.01
CA ASN A 200 -23.86 -8.31 -2.29
C ASN A 200 -24.95 -7.22 -2.43
N PHE A 201 -25.21 -6.44 -1.39
CA PHE A 201 -26.29 -5.45 -1.34
C PHE A 201 -25.75 -4.03 -1.06
N VAL A 202 -24.48 -3.79 -1.34
CA VAL A 202 -23.82 -2.48 -1.15
C VAL A 202 -24.45 -1.45 -2.08
N ILE A 203 -24.87 -0.32 -1.53
CA ILE A 203 -25.35 0.85 -2.27
C ILE A 203 -24.38 2.02 -2.22
N SER A 204 -23.50 2.06 -1.23
CA SER A 204 -22.42 3.03 -1.15
C SER A 204 -21.29 2.52 -0.25
N SER A 205 -20.08 2.97 -0.55
CA SER A 205 -18.87 2.72 0.24
C SER A 205 -18.06 4.00 0.39
N ARG A 206 -17.53 4.23 1.57
CA ARG A 206 -16.65 5.36 1.88
C ARG A 206 -15.50 4.91 2.79
N HIS A 207 -14.28 5.12 2.34
CA HIS A 207 -13.08 4.88 3.11
C HIS A 207 -12.39 6.21 3.42
N GLU A 208 -12.41 6.61 4.68
CA GLU A 208 -11.89 7.90 5.13
C GLU A 208 -11.54 7.87 6.63
N ASN A 209 -10.48 8.56 7.03
CA ASN A 209 -10.06 8.69 8.43
C ASN A 209 -9.93 7.37 9.19
N GLY A 210 -9.35 6.35 8.56
CA GLY A 210 -9.18 5.03 9.17
C GLY A 210 -10.45 4.19 9.28
N ILE A 211 -11.56 4.66 8.72
CA ILE A 211 -12.89 4.08 8.83
C ILE A 211 -13.37 3.64 7.45
N LEU A 212 -13.92 2.43 7.35
CA LEU A 212 -14.66 1.97 6.18
C LEU A 212 -16.16 1.90 6.51
N ASP A 213 -16.93 2.81 5.93
CA ASP A 213 -18.38 2.82 6.00
C ASP A 213 -18.99 2.24 4.72
N THR A 214 -19.87 1.27 4.85
CA THR A 214 -20.67 0.74 3.74
C THR A 214 -22.14 0.74 4.09
N ARG A 215 -22.98 1.07 3.10
CA ARG A 215 -24.43 1.00 3.24
C ARG A 215 -25.01 -0.07 2.35
N HIS A 216 -25.95 -0.81 2.87
CA HIS A 216 -26.57 -1.93 2.20
C HIS A 216 -28.10 -1.79 2.29
N GLU A 217 -28.78 -2.29 1.25
CA GLU A 217 -30.23 -2.30 1.22
C GLU A 217 -30.74 -3.64 0.70
N MET A 218 -31.58 -4.31 1.48
CA MET A 218 -32.18 -5.59 1.11
C MET A 218 -33.57 -5.73 1.69
N ALA A 219 -34.56 -6.03 0.87
CA ALA A 219 -35.95 -6.32 1.26
C ALA A 219 -36.55 -5.32 2.27
N GLY A 220 -36.26 -4.01 2.09
CA GLY A 220 -36.74 -2.94 2.98
C GLY A 220 -35.95 -2.79 4.28
N LEU A 221 -34.88 -3.54 4.46
CA LEU A 221 -33.91 -3.36 5.55
C LEU A 221 -32.71 -2.59 5.01
N GLN A 222 -32.37 -1.48 5.67
CA GLN A 222 -31.10 -0.77 5.45
C GLN A 222 -30.12 -1.15 6.55
N VAL A 223 -28.90 -1.46 6.14
CA VAL A 223 -27.80 -1.78 7.06
C VAL A 223 -26.64 -0.83 6.78
N LYS A 224 -26.22 -0.08 7.79
CA LYS A 224 -24.91 0.60 7.75
C LYS A 224 -23.91 -0.27 8.46
N ARG A 225 -22.80 -0.56 7.81
CA ARG A 225 -21.67 -1.28 8.38
C ARG A 225 -20.47 -0.37 8.44
N THR A 226 -19.90 -0.21 9.62
CA THR A 226 -18.70 0.57 9.91
C THR A 226 -17.62 -0.35 10.42
N ILE A 227 -16.45 -0.34 9.76
CA ILE A 227 -15.30 -1.19 10.12
C ILE A 227 -14.12 -0.30 10.44
N PHE A 228 -13.41 -0.60 11.53
CA PHE A 228 -12.18 0.09 11.91
C PHE A 228 -11.28 -0.79 12.79
N VAL A 229 -10.02 -0.43 12.83
CA VAL A 229 -9.01 -1.01 13.72
C VAL A 229 -8.60 0.07 14.72
N PRO A 230 -8.85 -0.11 16.02
CA PRO A 230 -8.42 0.85 17.03
C PRO A 230 -6.89 0.99 17.06
N ILE A 231 -6.38 2.20 17.31
CA ILE A 231 -4.97 2.55 17.11
C ILE A 231 -4.03 1.70 17.95
N ASP A 232 -4.30 1.55 19.24
CA ASP A 232 -3.38 0.92 20.18
C ASP A 232 -3.84 -0.49 20.64
N ASN A 233 -4.85 -1.07 19.96
CA ASN A 233 -5.44 -2.35 20.33
C ASN A 233 -5.08 -3.47 19.35
N LYS A 234 -5.11 -4.72 19.86
CA LYS A 234 -4.78 -5.94 19.12
C LYS A 234 -6.04 -6.58 18.49
N GLY A 235 -6.84 -5.80 17.76
CA GLY A 235 -8.07 -6.30 17.19
C GLY A 235 -8.80 -5.32 16.28
N PHE A 236 -10.03 -5.64 15.91
CA PHE A 236 -10.88 -4.75 15.11
C PHE A 236 -12.33 -4.76 15.59
N VAL A 237 -13.07 -3.78 15.12
CA VAL A 237 -14.52 -3.62 15.39
C VAL A 237 -15.27 -3.46 14.07
N MET A 238 -16.41 -4.16 13.97
CA MET A 238 -17.40 -4.00 12.89
C MET A 238 -18.75 -3.67 13.52
N MET A 239 -19.18 -2.43 13.38
CA MET A 239 -20.52 -1.98 13.84
C MET A 239 -21.53 -2.21 12.72
N LEU A 240 -22.72 -2.69 13.09
CA LEU A 240 -23.86 -2.90 12.19
C LEU A 240 -25.06 -2.16 12.76
N GLU A 241 -25.54 -1.16 12.03
CA GLU A 241 -26.76 -0.40 12.35
C GLU A 241 -27.88 -0.81 11.39
N PHE A 242 -29.01 -1.19 11.93
CA PHE A 242 -30.17 -1.70 11.19
C PHE A 242 -31.33 -0.73 11.29
N ASN A 243 -31.93 -0.40 10.14
CA ASN A 243 -33.10 0.47 10.03
C ASN A 243 -34.11 -0.13 9.04
N LEU A 244 -35.41 -0.09 9.36
CA LEU A 244 -36.47 -0.44 8.43
C LEU A 244 -36.86 0.77 7.60
N LEU A 245 -36.90 0.60 6.26
CA LEU A 245 -37.34 1.62 5.32
C LEU A 245 -38.86 1.59 5.19
N ASP A 246 -39.52 2.72 5.38
CA ASP A 246 -40.98 2.83 5.30
C ASP A 246 -41.52 2.71 3.86
N ARG A 247 -40.66 2.71 2.85
CA ARG A 247 -41.01 2.83 1.42
C ARG A 247 -41.40 1.52 0.72
N TYR A 248 -41.20 0.35 1.33
CA TYR A 248 -41.45 -0.94 0.68
C TYR A 248 -42.82 -1.50 1.12
N ASN A 249 -43.78 -1.60 0.13
CA ASN A 249 -45.13 -2.11 0.18
C ASN A 249 -46.21 -1.17 0.77
N VAL A 250 -46.50 -0.12 0.03
CA VAL A 250 -47.85 0.46 0.10
C VAL A 250 -48.74 -0.34 -0.87
N ASN A 251 -49.24 -1.47 -0.45
CA ASN A 251 -50.48 -1.99 -1.03
C ASN A 251 -51.60 -1.01 -0.63
N LEU A 252 -52.05 -0.21 -1.60
CA LEU A 252 -53.06 0.83 -1.40
C LEU A 252 -54.40 0.33 -0.75
N ARG A 253 -54.54 -0.97 -0.53
CA ARG A 253 -55.71 -1.56 0.19
C ARG A 253 -55.56 -1.66 1.71
N GLU A 254 -54.36 -1.44 2.28
CA GLU A 254 -54.15 -1.52 3.74
C GLU A 254 -54.00 -0.17 4.44
N LEU A 255 -54.39 0.93 3.81
CA LEU A 255 -54.36 2.28 4.41
C LEU A 255 -55.27 2.47 5.64
N SER A 256 -56.05 1.48 6.03
CA SER A 256 -56.99 1.59 7.13
C SER A 256 -56.52 1.07 8.51
N VAL A 257 -55.30 0.46 8.60
CA VAL A 257 -54.75 0.01 9.89
C VAL A 257 -53.54 0.86 10.24
N ARG A 258 -53.80 2.11 10.59
CA ARG A 258 -52.80 3.03 11.13
C ARG A 258 -52.55 2.74 12.62
N ASN A 259 -51.27 2.70 13.00
CA ASN A 259 -50.66 3.00 14.31
C ASN A 259 -49.92 1.88 15.05
N LYS A 260 -49.54 0.76 14.42
CA LYS A 260 -48.54 -0.09 15.07
C LYS A 260 -47.24 0.04 14.31
N PRO A 261 -46.11 0.36 14.97
CA PRO A 261 -44.83 0.37 14.33
C PRO A 261 -44.54 -1.01 13.71
N ARG A 262 -44.10 -1.01 12.47
CA ARG A 262 -43.76 -2.24 11.75
C ARG A 262 -42.56 -2.89 12.41
N LYS A 263 -42.69 -4.16 12.76
CA LYS A 263 -41.60 -4.94 13.33
C LYS A 263 -41.20 -6.06 12.38
N ARG A 264 -39.90 -6.34 12.32
CA ARG A 264 -39.35 -7.51 11.59
C ARG A 264 -38.32 -8.22 12.46
N LYS A 265 -38.27 -9.52 12.32
CA LYS A 265 -37.25 -10.35 12.94
C LYS A 265 -36.13 -10.48 11.92
N ILE A 266 -34.90 -10.24 12.35
CA ILE A 266 -33.68 -10.53 11.56
C ILE A 266 -32.80 -11.48 12.35
N ARG A 267 -32.11 -12.34 11.64
CA ARG A 267 -31.02 -13.13 12.20
C ARG A 267 -29.73 -12.74 11.46
N VAL A 268 -28.74 -12.31 12.23
CA VAL A 268 -27.41 -11.97 11.73
C VAL A 268 -26.52 -13.16 11.97
N HIS A 269 -25.88 -13.64 10.91
CA HIS A 269 -24.94 -14.76 10.93
C HIS A 269 -23.54 -14.24 10.65
N PHE A 270 -22.60 -14.54 11.52
CA PHE A 270 -21.17 -14.34 11.31
C PHE A 270 -20.53 -15.69 11.07
N ILE A 271 -20.07 -15.92 9.83
CA ILE A 271 -19.33 -17.11 9.44
C ILE A 271 -17.85 -16.73 9.42
N ILE A 272 -17.06 -17.39 10.24
CA ILE A 272 -15.71 -16.98 10.60
C ILE A 272 -14.76 -18.12 10.28
N ASP A 273 -13.75 -17.87 9.44
CA ASP A 273 -12.62 -18.78 9.29
C ASP A 273 -11.73 -18.67 10.53
N GLY A 274 -11.77 -19.71 11.35
CA GLY A 274 -11.02 -19.81 12.60
C GLY A 274 -9.57 -20.27 12.42
N ASN A 275 -9.07 -20.35 11.20
CA ASN A 275 -7.69 -20.77 10.94
C ASN A 275 -6.70 -19.64 11.29
N ILE A 276 -6.00 -19.81 12.40
CA ILE A 276 -4.87 -18.95 12.77
C ILE A 276 -3.65 -19.38 11.94
N THR A 277 -3.06 -18.45 11.20
CA THR A 277 -1.90 -18.71 10.35
C THR A 277 -0.75 -17.75 10.65
N SER A 278 0.49 -18.26 10.68
CA SER A 278 1.68 -17.43 10.84
C SER A 278 2.22 -16.95 9.49
N TYR A 279 2.89 -15.80 9.48
CA TYR A 279 3.62 -15.30 8.31
C TYR A 279 4.85 -16.11 7.94
N SER A 280 5.49 -16.76 8.91
CA SER A 280 6.60 -17.62 8.56
C SER A 280 6.06 -18.87 7.89
N LEU A 281 6.40 -19.06 6.62
CA LEU A 281 6.08 -20.22 5.80
C LEU A 281 6.57 -21.55 6.36
N ALA A 282 7.34 -21.53 7.43
CA ALA A 282 7.85 -22.69 8.11
C ALA A 282 6.83 -23.19 9.15
N ALA A 283 5.88 -24.00 8.67
CA ALA A 283 5.29 -25.08 9.42
C ALA A 283 4.55 -24.72 10.74
N ILE A 284 3.38 -24.13 10.61
CA ILE A 284 2.36 -24.42 11.62
C ILE A 284 1.51 -25.55 11.07
N SER A 285 1.73 -26.77 11.55
CA SER A 285 0.70 -27.78 11.45
C SER A 285 -0.26 -27.52 12.59
N GLN A 286 -1.47 -27.33 12.21
CA GLN A 286 -2.50 -26.75 13.00
C GLN A 286 -3.28 -27.83 13.74
N SER A 287 -3.39 -27.66 15.02
CA SER A 287 -4.55 -28.10 15.76
C SER A 287 -5.19 -26.85 16.34
N ASN A 288 -6.30 -26.40 15.75
CA ASN A 288 -7.07 -25.30 16.28
C ASN A 288 -8.09 -25.86 17.27
N PHE A 289 -8.20 -25.23 18.42
CA PHE A 289 -9.24 -25.53 19.40
C PHE A 289 -10.14 -24.33 19.55
N SER A 290 -11.45 -24.52 19.37
CA SER A 290 -12.43 -23.49 19.63
C SER A 290 -13.25 -23.80 20.86
N ARG A 291 -13.55 -22.78 21.66
CA ARG A 291 -14.45 -22.92 22.83
C ARG A 291 -15.35 -21.70 22.96
N LEU A 292 -16.62 -21.94 23.30
CA LEU A 292 -17.53 -20.88 23.67
C LEU A 292 -17.32 -20.49 25.15
N LEU A 293 -16.99 -19.23 25.41
CA LEU A 293 -16.90 -18.64 26.74
C LEU A 293 -18.28 -18.07 27.10
N LYS A 294 -19.08 -18.83 27.84
CA LYS A 294 -20.46 -18.48 28.20
C LYS A 294 -20.57 -17.19 28.98
N ALA A 295 -19.63 -16.89 29.86
CA ALA A 295 -19.64 -15.67 30.67
C ALA A 295 -19.51 -14.40 29.82
N ASP A 296 -18.81 -14.46 28.69
CA ASP A 296 -18.54 -13.32 27.81
C ASP A 296 -19.34 -13.38 26.50
N ASN A 297 -20.10 -14.45 26.27
CA ASN A 297 -20.84 -14.69 25.01
C ASN A 297 -19.93 -14.57 23.76
N CYS A 298 -18.69 -15.03 23.84
CA CYS A 298 -17.70 -14.98 22.79
C CYS A 298 -17.10 -16.37 22.49
N LEU A 299 -16.59 -16.53 21.28
CA LEU A 299 -15.76 -17.66 20.88
C LEU A 299 -14.29 -17.34 21.12
N GLN A 300 -13.57 -18.26 21.69
CA GLN A 300 -12.11 -18.23 21.80
C GLN A 300 -11.51 -19.38 20.99
N ILE A 301 -10.49 -19.06 20.22
CA ILE A 301 -9.73 -19.98 19.40
C ILE A 301 -8.29 -19.99 19.90
N GLU A 302 -7.70 -21.18 19.95
CA GLU A 302 -6.30 -21.36 20.25
C GLU A 302 -5.66 -22.23 19.19
N THR A 303 -4.45 -21.88 18.76
CA THR A 303 -3.61 -22.75 17.93
C THR A 303 -2.23 -22.88 18.54
N SER A 304 -1.61 -24.04 18.35
CA SER A 304 -0.22 -24.27 18.76
C SER A 304 0.63 -24.73 17.58
N SER A 305 1.89 -24.29 17.54
CA SER A 305 2.84 -24.81 16.58
C SER A 305 3.13 -26.29 16.83
N ARG A 306 3.53 -27.05 15.78
CA ARG A 306 3.88 -28.50 15.88
C ARG A 306 4.84 -28.84 17.01
N LYS A 307 5.69 -27.92 17.43
CA LYS A 307 6.67 -28.10 18.49
C LYS A 307 6.22 -27.47 19.83
N GLY A 308 4.99 -26.91 19.91
CA GLY A 308 4.51 -26.25 21.13
C GLY A 308 5.26 -24.96 21.49
N ILE A 309 6.09 -24.43 20.56
CA ILE A 309 6.99 -23.30 20.83
C ILE A 309 6.22 -21.98 20.78
N ALA A 310 5.19 -21.88 19.95
CA ALA A 310 4.37 -20.70 19.83
C ALA A 310 2.88 -21.06 19.95
N ARG A 311 2.16 -20.26 20.69
CA ARG A 311 0.70 -20.31 20.82
C ARG A 311 0.11 -19.01 20.36
N TYR A 312 -1.02 -19.07 19.67
CA TYR A 312 -1.75 -17.91 19.22
C TYR A 312 -3.21 -18.04 19.65
N PHE A 313 -3.80 -16.93 20.01
CA PHE A 313 -5.16 -16.86 20.54
C PHE A 313 -5.98 -15.86 19.75
N GLY A 314 -7.21 -16.22 19.46
CA GLY A 314 -8.21 -15.31 18.89
C GLY A 314 -9.47 -15.34 19.74
N THR A 315 -10.07 -14.19 19.98
CA THR A 315 -11.35 -14.07 20.68
C THR A 315 -12.29 -13.20 19.85
N ILE A 316 -13.52 -13.67 19.59
CA ILE A 316 -14.50 -12.96 18.78
C ILE A 316 -15.90 -13.10 19.38
N GLY A 317 -16.64 -12.00 19.39
CA GLY A 317 -18.01 -11.96 19.89
C GLY A 317 -18.65 -10.60 19.59
N ILE A 318 -19.81 -10.30 20.20
CA ILE A 318 -20.50 -9.04 19.93
C ILE A 318 -20.74 -8.18 21.17
N ALA A 319 -20.96 -6.90 20.93
CA ALA A 319 -21.52 -5.95 21.84
C ALA A 319 -22.99 -5.63 21.41
N PRO A 320 -23.92 -5.39 22.33
CA PRO A 320 -23.73 -5.44 23.80
C PRO A 320 -23.61 -6.88 24.34
N GLN A 321 -22.89 -7.04 25.42
CA GLN A 321 -22.68 -8.34 26.07
C GLN A 321 -23.99 -9.06 26.47
N SER A 322 -25.08 -8.32 26.68
CA SER A 322 -26.40 -8.85 27.02
C SER A 322 -27.02 -9.68 25.90
N LEU A 323 -26.58 -9.49 24.65
CA LEU A 323 -27.06 -10.24 23.50
C LEU A 323 -26.33 -11.59 23.41
N ARG A 324 -27.10 -12.69 23.58
CA ARG A 324 -26.58 -14.05 23.50
C ARG A 324 -26.68 -14.58 22.07
N PRO A 325 -25.73 -15.39 21.61
CA PRO A 325 -25.90 -16.08 20.34
C PRO A 325 -27.09 -17.04 20.40
N SER A 326 -27.94 -16.99 19.40
CA SER A 326 -29.07 -17.93 19.23
C SER A 326 -28.58 -19.28 18.69
N LYS A 327 -27.43 -19.26 17.99
CA LYS A 327 -26.79 -20.44 17.43
C LYS A 327 -25.28 -20.29 17.48
N VAL A 328 -24.59 -21.32 17.83
CA VAL A 328 -23.14 -21.47 17.74
C VAL A 328 -22.84 -22.79 17.06
N LEU A 329 -22.12 -22.76 15.94
CA LEU A 329 -21.59 -23.95 15.27
C LEU A 329 -20.07 -23.88 15.28
N THR A 330 -19.46 -25.01 15.47
CA THR A 330 -18.03 -25.21 15.32
C THR A 330 -17.84 -26.44 14.43
N ASP A 331 -17.40 -26.21 13.20
CA ASP A 331 -17.07 -27.33 12.31
C ASP A 331 -15.64 -27.77 12.55
N SER A 332 -15.46 -29.03 12.86
CA SER A 332 -14.14 -29.61 13.14
C SER A 332 -13.34 -29.94 11.88
N PHE A 333 -13.99 -29.95 10.70
CA PHE A 333 -13.32 -30.30 9.44
C PHE A 333 -12.71 -29.09 8.70
N ASP A 334 -13.47 -27.99 8.61
CA ASP A 334 -13.04 -26.79 7.87
C ASP A 334 -12.64 -25.63 8.78
N ASN A 335 -12.72 -25.79 10.12
CA ASN A 335 -12.52 -24.74 11.12
C ASN A 335 -13.41 -23.49 10.91
N ASP A 336 -14.47 -23.61 10.13
CA ASP A 336 -15.47 -22.55 10.02
C ASP A 336 -16.34 -22.51 11.28
N LEU A 337 -16.46 -21.32 11.83
CA LEU A 337 -17.23 -21.04 13.03
C LEU A 337 -18.42 -20.18 12.65
N GLU A 338 -19.59 -20.43 13.24
CA GLU A 338 -20.76 -19.59 13.04
C GLU A 338 -21.28 -19.07 14.39
N LEU A 339 -21.47 -17.75 14.46
CA LEU A 339 -22.21 -17.06 15.51
C LEU A 339 -23.46 -16.43 14.91
N SER A 340 -24.65 -16.80 15.41
CA SER A 340 -25.91 -16.21 14.93
C SER A 340 -26.63 -15.49 16.06
N TYR A 341 -27.28 -14.36 15.75
CA TYR A 341 -27.97 -13.51 16.70
C TYR A 341 -29.32 -13.08 16.17
N ASP A 342 -30.36 -13.27 16.98
CA ASP A 342 -31.74 -12.86 16.67
C ASP A 342 -31.99 -11.44 17.17
N LEU A 343 -32.50 -10.59 16.30
CA LEU A 343 -32.84 -9.19 16.58
C LEU A 343 -34.26 -8.89 16.13
N GLU A 344 -34.96 -8.08 16.89
CA GLU A 344 -36.23 -7.46 16.47
C GLU A 344 -35.92 -6.01 16.08
N ILE A 345 -36.28 -5.62 14.85
CA ILE A 345 -36.14 -4.28 14.32
C ILE A 345 -37.50 -3.66 14.17
N GLU A 346 -37.67 -2.45 14.68
CA GLU A 346 -38.93 -1.69 14.67
C GLU A 346 -38.74 -0.44 13.79
N SER A 347 -39.73 -0.16 12.94
CA SER A 347 -39.72 1.04 12.10
C SER A 347 -39.54 2.30 12.93
N GLY A 348 -38.66 3.21 12.46
CA GLY A 348 -38.33 4.44 13.16
C GLY A 348 -37.33 4.29 14.31
N LYS A 349 -36.83 3.07 14.57
CA LYS A 349 -35.79 2.81 15.59
C LYS A 349 -34.57 2.16 14.95
N THR A 350 -33.42 2.69 15.26
CA THR A 350 -32.14 2.08 14.88
C THR A 350 -31.75 1.02 15.90
N ARG A 351 -31.35 -0.15 15.41
CA ARG A 351 -30.75 -1.21 16.23
C ARG A 351 -29.29 -1.39 15.84
N GLU A 352 -28.41 -1.34 16.83
CA GLU A 352 -26.96 -1.49 16.62
C GLU A 352 -26.44 -2.72 17.35
N ILE A 353 -25.53 -3.44 16.69
CA ILE A 353 -24.63 -4.42 17.28
C ILE A 353 -23.23 -4.19 16.75
N ALA A 354 -22.21 -4.62 17.49
CA ALA A 354 -20.82 -4.56 17.00
C ALA A 354 -20.15 -5.93 17.16
N LEU A 355 -19.62 -6.46 16.07
CA LEU A 355 -18.69 -7.58 16.11
C LEU A 355 -17.33 -7.04 16.54
N VAL A 356 -16.75 -7.68 17.55
CA VAL A 356 -15.42 -7.34 18.09
C VAL A 356 -14.56 -8.58 18.04
N ALA A 357 -13.35 -8.45 17.53
CA ALA A 357 -12.37 -9.52 17.48
C ALA A 357 -11.01 -9.03 17.97
N ALA A 358 -10.34 -9.86 18.74
CA ALA A 358 -9.00 -9.64 19.28
C ALA A 358 -8.09 -10.82 19.01
N GLY A 359 -6.77 -10.57 18.97
CA GLY A 359 -5.75 -11.59 18.87
C GLY A 359 -4.62 -11.37 19.88
N SER A 360 -3.95 -12.44 20.28
CA SER A 360 -2.74 -12.40 21.10
C SER A 360 -1.87 -13.61 20.81
N PHE A 361 -0.55 -13.44 20.99
CA PHE A 361 0.41 -14.54 20.99
C PHE A 361 1.08 -14.73 22.35
N ASN A 362 0.69 -13.95 23.37
CA ASN A 362 1.21 -14.08 24.72
C ASN A 362 0.38 -15.07 25.57
N SER A 363 -0.94 -14.79 25.67
CA SER A 363 -1.83 -15.65 26.46
C SER A 363 -3.30 -15.52 26.05
N SER A 364 -4.06 -16.54 26.37
CA SER A 364 -5.53 -16.55 26.21
C SER A 364 -6.20 -15.49 27.08
N GLU A 365 -5.65 -15.19 28.25
CA GLU A 365 -6.19 -14.18 29.17
C GLU A 365 -5.95 -12.76 28.64
N GLU A 366 -4.76 -12.49 28.10
CA GLU A 366 -4.49 -11.20 27.42
C GLU A 366 -5.46 -10.97 26.25
N CYS A 367 -5.64 -11.99 25.41
CA CYS A 367 -6.57 -11.93 24.28
C CYS A 367 -8.02 -11.65 24.74
N LEU A 368 -8.46 -12.30 25.83
CA LEU A 368 -9.78 -12.08 26.39
C LEU A 368 -9.93 -10.69 27.03
N THR A 369 -8.89 -10.22 27.70
CA THR A 369 -8.85 -8.87 28.30
C THR A 369 -8.95 -7.80 27.24
N GLU A 370 -8.20 -7.96 26.15
CA GLU A 370 -8.23 -7.07 24.99
C GLU A 370 -9.62 -7.06 24.33
N TYR A 371 -10.22 -8.22 24.13
CA TYR A 371 -11.56 -8.35 23.60
C TYR A 371 -12.60 -7.64 24.50
N ARG A 372 -12.57 -7.87 25.82
CA ARG A 372 -13.49 -7.24 26.79
C ARG A 372 -13.37 -5.72 26.76
N PHE A 373 -12.12 -5.23 26.79
CA PHE A 373 -11.86 -3.79 26.71
C PHE A 373 -12.46 -3.17 25.44
N MET A 374 -12.17 -3.76 24.28
CA MET A 374 -12.70 -3.24 23.01
C MET A 374 -14.23 -3.37 22.92
N ARG A 375 -14.81 -4.49 23.41
CA ARG A 375 -16.26 -4.69 23.43
C ARG A 375 -16.98 -3.61 24.25
N ASP A 376 -16.42 -3.28 25.40
CA ASP A 376 -17.06 -2.37 26.35
C ASP A 376 -16.84 -0.89 25.96
N ASN A 377 -15.81 -0.61 25.14
CA ASN A 377 -15.39 0.75 24.75
C ASN A 377 -15.44 1.02 23.23
N TYR A 378 -16.07 0.18 22.41
CA TYR A 378 -15.98 0.28 20.93
C TYR A 378 -16.40 1.65 20.36
N ARG A 379 -17.34 2.36 21.00
CA ARG A 379 -17.79 3.68 20.55
C ARG A 379 -16.77 4.77 20.80
N SER A 380 -16.11 4.78 21.97
CA SER A 380 -15.01 5.72 22.22
C SER A 380 -13.83 5.40 21.32
N LEU A 381 -13.48 4.14 21.15
CA LEU A 381 -12.43 3.70 20.25
C LEU A 381 -12.68 4.10 18.79
N PHE A 382 -13.93 4.14 18.36
CA PHE A 382 -14.32 4.65 17.04
C PHE A 382 -13.99 6.14 16.91
N GLU A 383 -14.40 6.97 17.87
CA GLU A 383 -14.11 8.42 17.83
C GLU A 383 -12.61 8.68 17.98
N ASP A 384 -11.91 7.95 18.82
CA ASP A 384 -10.45 8.07 19.01
C ASP A 384 -9.72 7.73 17.72
N THR A 385 -10.09 6.62 17.05
CA THR A 385 -9.51 6.23 15.75
C THR A 385 -9.74 7.30 14.70
N LYS A 386 -10.96 7.78 14.56
CA LYS A 386 -11.32 8.81 13.60
C LYS A 386 -10.57 10.12 13.84
N ASN A 387 -10.44 10.53 15.11
CA ASN A 387 -9.72 11.74 15.49
C ASN A 387 -8.21 11.59 15.25
N HIS A 388 -7.64 10.41 15.56
CA HIS A 388 -6.25 10.10 15.27
C HIS A 388 -5.93 10.32 13.78
N PHE A 389 -6.68 9.71 12.87
CA PHE A 389 -6.42 9.86 11.42
C PHE A 389 -6.68 11.28 10.91
N LYS A 390 -7.57 12.05 11.54
CA LYS A 390 -7.73 13.47 11.21
C LYS A 390 -6.54 14.32 11.63
N THR A 391 -5.87 13.96 12.71
CA THR A 391 -4.78 14.77 13.31
C THR A 391 -3.40 14.23 12.97
N ALA A 392 -3.28 12.98 12.55
CA ALA A 392 -2.02 12.28 12.28
C ALA A 392 -1.15 12.96 11.21
N SER A 393 -1.76 13.75 10.35
CA SER A 393 -1.01 14.56 9.41
C SER A 393 -0.87 15.98 9.97
N GLY A 394 0.18 16.25 10.73
CA GLY A 394 0.49 17.59 11.28
C GLY A 394 0.72 18.67 10.23
N SER A 395 0.79 18.29 8.97
CA SER A 395 0.86 19.20 7.83
C SER A 395 -0.29 18.89 6.87
N THR A 396 -1.03 19.91 6.51
CA THR A 396 -2.10 19.82 5.50
C THR A 396 -1.68 20.55 4.25
N LEU A 397 -1.68 19.83 3.13
CA LEU A 397 -1.51 20.44 1.81
C LEU A 397 -2.92 20.69 1.25
N GLN A 398 -3.27 21.94 1.09
CA GLN A 398 -4.50 22.36 0.45
C GLN A 398 -4.15 23.18 -0.78
N ILE A 399 -4.78 22.91 -1.89
CA ILE A 399 -4.64 23.75 -3.06
C ILE A 399 -5.98 24.41 -3.31
N ALA A 400 -5.98 25.73 -3.18
CA ALA A 400 -7.09 26.56 -3.64
C ALA A 400 -6.82 26.90 -5.10
N THR A 401 -7.67 26.42 -5.97
CA THR A 401 -7.72 26.86 -7.36
C THR A 401 -8.81 27.92 -7.48
N GLY A 402 -8.68 28.82 -8.45
CA GLY A 402 -9.78 29.69 -8.85
C GLY A 402 -11.03 28.91 -9.30
N THR A 403 -11.95 29.52 -9.94
CA THR A 403 -13.28 28.97 -10.29
C THR A 403 -13.31 27.67 -11.11
N LYS A 404 -12.17 27.19 -11.62
CA LYS A 404 -12.02 25.88 -12.26
C LYS A 404 -10.80 25.17 -11.68
N GLN A 405 -11.05 24.11 -10.94
CA GLN A 405 -10.00 23.26 -10.43
C GLN A 405 -9.36 22.50 -11.61
N GLU A 406 -8.05 22.70 -11.78
CA GLU A 406 -7.30 21.97 -12.80
C GLU A 406 -7.27 20.48 -12.42
N PRO A 407 -7.74 19.57 -13.32
CA PRO A 407 -7.95 18.17 -12.98
C PRO A 407 -6.70 17.44 -12.48
N THR A 408 -5.53 17.77 -13.02
CA THR A 408 -4.26 17.14 -12.65
C THR A 408 -3.90 17.43 -11.20
N ILE A 409 -4.02 18.68 -10.78
CA ILE A 409 -3.72 19.09 -9.41
C ILE A 409 -4.69 18.46 -8.42
N ALA A 410 -5.97 18.44 -8.75
CA ALA A 410 -6.97 17.78 -7.92
C ALA A 410 -6.66 16.30 -7.69
N LYS A 411 -6.17 15.60 -8.73
CA LYS A 411 -5.71 14.22 -8.62
C LYS A 411 -4.49 14.10 -7.68
N LEU A 412 -3.48 14.95 -7.87
CA LEU A 412 -2.26 14.91 -7.05
C LEU A 412 -2.58 15.07 -5.57
N ILE A 413 -3.45 16.02 -5.21
CA ILE A 413 -3.82 16.28 -3.82
C ILE A 413 -4.64 15.15 -3.25
N LYS A 414 -5.66 14.69 -3.98
CA LYS A 414 -6.49 13.58 -3.52
C LYS A 414 -5.66 12.32 -3.29
N ALA A 415 -4.69 12.05 -4.17
CA ALA A 415 -3.74 10.96 -3.99
C ALA A 415 -2.82 11.20 -2.79
N PHE A 416 -2.36 12.43 -2.58
CA PHE A 416 -1.51 12.81 -1.45
C PHE A 416 -2.22 12.57 -0.10
N GLU A 417 -3.47 13.01 0.05
CA GLU A 417 -4.25 12.78 1.28
C GLU A 417 -4.49 11.29 1.54
N LYS A 418 -4.75 10.51 0.49
CA LYS A 418 -4.87 9.06 0.62
C LYS A 418 -3.54 8.38 0.98
N ALA A 419 -2.46 8.80 0.37
CA ALA A 419 -1.12 8.27 0.66
C ALA A 419 -0.68 8.56 2.09
N LYS A 420 -0.99 9.73 2.64
CA LYS A 420 -0.76 10.06 4.05
C LYS A 420 -1.49 9.10 4.99
N THR A 421 -2.77 8.85 4.73
CA THR A 421 -3.54 7.86 5.49
C THR A 421 -2.90 6.47 5.41
N SER A 422 -2.42 6.09 4.24
CA SER A 422 -1.75 4.81 4.03
C SER A 422 -0.39 4.71 4.71
N MET A 423 0.35 5.80 4.80
CA MET A 423 1.57 5.87 5.63
C MET A 423 1.25 5.65 7.11
N GLU A 424 0.13 6.19 7.60
CA GLU A 424 -0.29 5.97 8.98
C GLU A 424 -0.63 4.50 9.24
N TYR A 425 -1.24 3.79 8.27
CA TYR A 425 -1.47 2.34 8.38
C TYR A 425 -0.21 1.49 8.46
N LEU A 426 0.92 2.01 8.02
CA LEU A 426 2.20 1.29 8.03
C LEU A 426 3.03 1.52 9.28
N LYS A 427 2.63 2.45 10.15
CA LYS A 427 3.24 2.61 11.46
C LYS A 427 2.84 1.45 12.37
N ALA A 428 3.82 0.84 12.99
CA ALA A 428 3.60 -0.24 13.93
C ALA A 428 4.36 -0.01 15.24
N GLU A 429 3.79 -0.50 16.31
CA GLU A 429 4.41 -0.53 17.63
C GLU A 429 4.12 -1.89 18.27
N TYR A 430 4.98 -2.85 17.98
CA TYR A 430 4.84 -4.21 18.47
C TYR A 430 5.58 -4.38 19.79
N ASP A 431 4.94 -5.06 20.74
CA ASP A 431 5.47 -5.23 22.11
C ASP A 431 6.90 -5.78 22.12
N GLU A 432 7.24 -6.67 21.19
CA GLU A 432 8.57 -7.28 21.11
C GLU A 432 9.55 -6.50 20.24
N LEU A 433 9.07 -5.86 19.17
CA LEU A 433 9.92 -5.22 18.16
C LEU A 433 10.08 -3.72 18.37
N GLY A 434 9.22 -3.09 19.18
CA GLY A 434 9.17 -1.64 19.33
C GLY A 434 8.48 -0.94 18.15
N ALA A 435 8.77 0.36 17.99
CA ALA A 435 8.24 1.17 16.92
C ALA A 435 8.97 0.92 15.59
N GLY A 436 8.24 0.89 14.49
CA GLY A 436 8.80 0.69 13.17
C GLY A 436 7.80 0.89 12.04
N ILE A 437 8.29 0.77 10.82
CA ILE A 437 7.52 0.84 9.60
C ILE A 437 7.35 -0.58 9.06
N CYS A 438 6.10 -1.04 8.93
CA CYS A 438 5.82 -2.28 8.19
C CYS A 438 6.28 -2.10 6.74
N ALA A 439 7.12 -2.99 6.23
CA ALA A 439 7.64 -2.87 4.88
C ALA A 439 6.52 -2.92 3.84
N GLY A 440 5.59 -3.86 4.01
CA GLY A 440 4.42 -3.97 3.13
C GLY A 440 3.35 -4.91 3.67
N LEU A 441 2.12 -4.46 3.65
CA LEU A 441 1.00 -5.25 4.14
C LEU A 441 0.24 -5.91 2.99
N PRO A 442 -0.25 -7.15 3.20
CA PRO A 442 -0.19 -7.94 4.43
C PRO A 442 1.06 -8.83 4.58
N ARG A 443 1.99 -8.88 3.63
CA ARG A 443 3.05 -9.89 3.57
C ARG A 443 4.25 -9.60 4.47
N PHE A 444 4.64 -8.33 4.62
CA PHE A 444 5.85 -7.91 5.31
C PHE A 444 5.54 -6.96 6.46
N PRO A 445 4.90 -7.46 7.54
CA PRO A 445 4.61 -6.63 8.72
C PRO A 445 5.85 -6.33 9.58
N ASN A 446 6.98 -6.95 9.26
CA ASN A 446 8.26 -6.72 9.94
C ASN A 446 8.93 -5.44 9.47
N PHE A 447 9.91 -4.98 10.23
CA PHE A 447 10.67 -3.77 9.97
C PHE A 447 11.91 -4.10 9.15
N TRP A 448 11.83 -3.90 7.84
CA TRP A 448 12.94 -4.04 6.92
C TRP A 448 13.70 -2.72 6.81
N ALA A 449 15.01 -2.77 7.01
CA ALA A 449 15.83 -1.55 7.00
C ALA A 449 15.84 -0.84 5.64
N ARG A 450 15.83 -1.58 4.55
CA ARG A 450 15.76 -1.01 3.19
C ARG A 450 14.47 -0.23 2.99
N ASP A 451 13.34 -0.86 3.27
CA ASP A 451 12.01 -0.24 3.15
C ASP A 451 11.89 0.95 4.09
N THR A 452 12.37 0.80 5.33
CA THR A 452 12.40 1.88 6.31
C THR A 452 13.24 3.06 5.81
N GLY A 453 14.47 2.82 5.33
CA GLY A 453 15.39 3.87 4.88
C GLY A 453 14.80 4.72 3.75
N TRP A 454 14.18 4.10 2.74
CA TRP A 454 13.49 4.82 1.68
C TRP A 454 12.21 5.50 2.17
N SER A 455 11.45 4.87 3.07
CA SER A 455 10.18 5.41 3.58
C SER A 455 10.35 6.59 4.52
N LEU A 456 11.44 6.66 5.28
CA LEU A 456 11.73 7.77 6.20
C LEU A 456 11.69 9.14 5.50
N ARG A 457 11.95 9.21 4.20
CA ARG A 457 11.82 10.44 3.40
C ARG A 457 10.40 10.99 3.45
N GLY A 458 9.38 10.15 3.34
CA GLY A 458 7.98 10.54 3.43
C GLY A 458 7.59 11.00 4.83
N TYR A 459 7.97 10.27 5.88
CA TYR A 459 7.69 10.64 7.27
C TYR A 459 8.37 11.95 7.69
N LEU A 460 9.61 12.17 7.27
CA LEU A 460 10.32 13.44 7.46
C LEU A 460 9.65 14.58 6.70
N SER A 461 9.16 14.31 5.49
CA SER A 461 8.38 15.30 4.73
C SER A 461 7.06 15.67 5.42
N MET A 462 6.50 14.78 6.22
CA MET A 462 5.33 15.05 7.06
C MET A 462 5.69 15.63 8.44
N CYS A 463 6.99 15.81 8.71
CA CYS A 463 7.52 16.29 9.98
C CYS A 463 7.12 15.44 11.19
N ASP A 464 6.98 14.14 10.97
CA ASP A 464 6.65 13.16 11.98
C ASP A 464 7.90 12.74 12.78
N TYR A 465 8.53 13.74 13.40
CA TYR A 465 9.86 13.61 14.00
C TYR A 465 9.90 12.66 15.19
N ASP A 466 8.85 12.61 15.99
CA ASP A 466 8.79 11.70 17.14
C ASP A 466 8.77 10.24 16.70
N PHE A 467 8.01 9.94 15.66
CA PHE A 467 7.98 8.60 15.09
C PHE A 467 9.30 8.26 14.40
N VAL A 468 9.86 9.19 13.62
CA VAL A 468 11.18 9.01 12.98
C VAL A 468 12.25 8.74 14.03
N PHE A 469 12.28 9.50 15.12
CA PHE A 469 13.20 9.29 16.23
C PHE A 469 13.07 7.88 16.83
N ALA A 470 11.84 7.47 17.13
CA ALA A 470 11.59 6.14 17.67
C ALA A 470 12.07 5.01 16.73
N VAL A 471 11.87 5.18 15.41
CA VAL A 471 12.36 4.24 14.38
C VAL A 471 13.87 4.20 14.31
N LEU A 472 14.55 5.35 14.27
CA LEU A 472 16.02 5.43 14.23
C LEU A 472 16.63 4.77 15.48
N GLU A 473 16.08 5.08 16.66
CA GLU A 473 16.53 4.49 17.92
C GLU A 473 16.34 2.97 17.96
N ASN A 474 15.25 2.49 17.38
CA ASN A 474 15.00 1.06 17.28
C ASN A 474 16.06 0.36 16.41
N PHE A 475 16.41 0.91 15.26
CA PHE A 475 17.47 0.37 14.41
C PHE A 475 18.85 0.45 15.07
N PHE A 476 19.20 1.55 15.73
CA PHE A 476 20.47 1.66 16.49
C PHE A 476 20.57 0.67 17.66
N ARG A 477 19.47 0.34 18.30
CA ARG A 477 19.44 -0.70 19.34
C ARG A 477 19.90 -2.06 18.80
N HIS A 478 19.57 -2.37 17.54
CA HIS A 478 19.88 -3.62 16.87
C HIS A 478 21.16 -3.58 16.02
N GLN A 479 21.86 -2.44 15.96
CA GLN A 479 23.11 -2.27 15.21
C GLN A 479 24.19 -3.26 15.64
N ALA A 480 24.93 -3.83 14.69
CA ALA A 480 26.04 -4.73 14.93
C ALA A 480 27.18 -4.06 15.68
N LYS A 481 27.49 -4.50 16.90
CA LYS A 481 28.53 -3.91 17.77
C LYS A 481 29.94 -4.46 17.47
N ARG A 482 30.03 -5.56 16.71
CA ARG A 482 31.29 -6.20 16.29
C ARG A 482 31.10 -6.89 14.94
N THR A 483 32.18 -7.08 14.21
CA THR A 483 32.18 -7.92 13.02
C THR A 483 32.09 -9.39 13.42
N SER A 484 31.29 -10.15 12.71
CA SER A 484 31.02 -11.58 12.91
C SER A 484 30.83 -12.26 11.56
N ALA A 485 30.54 -13.57 11.57
CA ALA A 485 30.26 -14.31 10.32
C ALA A 485 28.97 -13.84 9.59
N ILE A 486 28.12 -13.08 10.26
CA ILE A 486 26.78 -12.70 9.74
C ILE A 486 26.56 -11.18 9.65
N ALA A 487 27.48 -10.38 10.20
CA ALA A 487 27.32 -8.92 10.23
C ALA A 487 28.67 -8.22 10.28
N THR A 488 28.79 -7.11 9.65
CA THR A 488 29.93 -6.18 9.77
C THR A 488 29.66 -5.19 10.91
N LYS A 489 30.69 -4.84 11.70
CA LYS A 489 30.54 -3.83 12.76
C LYS A 489 29.96 -2.54 12.17
N GLY A 490 28.95 -1.98 12.82
CA GLY A 490 28.26 -0.78 12.38
C GLY A 490 27.08 -1.03 11.44
N GLU A 491 26.95 -2.23 10.91
CA GLU A 491 25.86 -2.62 10.02
C GLU A 491 24.52 -2.61 10.77
N LEU A 492 23.49 -2.10 10.13
CA LEU A 492 22.11 -2.20 10.61
C LEU A 492 21.51 -3.54 10.18
N PRO A 493 20.60 -4.12 10.96
CA PRO A 493 19.96 -5.36 10.57
C PRO A 493 19.14 -5.17 9.29
N MET A 494 19.17 -6.13 8.39
CA MET A 494 18.28 -6.16 7.22
C MET A 494 16.81 -6.18 7.66
N ILE A 495 16.52 -6.98 8.71
CA ILE A 495 15.19 -7.11 9.27
C ILE A 495 15.30 -7.10 10.78
N ILE A 496 14.52 -6.24 11.45
CA ILE A 496 14.26 -6.37 12.88
C ILE A 496 13.17 -7.43 13.05
N SER A 497 13.50 -8.49 13.77
CA SER A 497 12.62 -9.61 14.05
C SER A 497 12.79 -10.08 15.48
N GLY A 498 11.85 -10.87 15.98
CA GLY A 498 11.82 -11.34 17.34
C GLY A 498 11.40 -12.82 17.46
N LYS A 499 11.37 -13.34 18.67
CA LYS A 499 11.04 -14.76 18.94
C LYS A 499 9.66 -15.14 18.45
N SER A 500 8.68 -14.27 18.60
CA SER A 500 7.30 -14.47 18.12
C SER A 500 7.21 -14.54 16.61
N PHE A 501 8.12 -13.88 15.89
CA PHE A 501 8.24 -13.96 14.43
C PHE A 501 9.08 -15.16 13.95
N LEU A 502 9.51 -16.02 14.86
CA LEU A 502 10.31 -17.23 14.62
C LEU A 502 11.67 -16.98 13.95
N HIS A 503 12.11 -15.74 13.89
CA HIS A 503 13.38 -15.34 13.32
C HIS A 503 14.13 -14.39 14.27
N ASN A 504 15.43 -14.51 14.31
CA ASN A 504 16.28 -13.47 14.87
C ASN A 504 16.47 -12.35 13.85
N SER A 505 16.84 -11.15 14.31
CA SER A 505 17.24 -10.08 13.40
C SER A 505 18.34 -10.58 12.47
N THR A 506 18.18 -10.32 11.16
CA THR A 506 19.09 -10.78 10.12
C THR A 506 19.90 -9.61 9.57
N PHE A 507 21.12 -9.89 9.11
CA PHE A 507 22.04 -8.95 8.50
C PHE A 507 22.37 -9.39 7.07
N GLY A 508 23.24 -8.65 6.38
CA GLY A 508 23.74 -9.00 5.06
C GLY A 508 23.02 -8.30 3.91
N SER A 509 22.46 -7.12 4.18
CA SER A 509 21.94 -6.23 3.13
C SER A 509 22.98 -5.21 2.72
N ALA A 510 23.26 -5.11 1.43
CA ALA A 510 24.30 -4.22 0.92
C ALA A 510 23.94 -2.74 1.03
N ASP A 511 22.67 -2.41 0.85
CA ASP A 511 22.13 -1.06 0.74
C ASP A 511 21.55 -0.51 2.06
N SER A 512 20.94 -1.36 2.86
CA SER A 512 20.11 -0.96 4.01
C SER A 512 20.82 0.00 4.96
N THR A 513 22.06 -0.30 5.33
CA THR A 513 22.86 0.52 6.27
C THR A 513 23.09 1.93 5.71
N PHE A 514 23.37 2.07 4.43
CA PHE A 514 23.73 3.34 3.80
C PHE A 514 22.53 4.23 3.45
N LEU A 515 21.32 3.78 3.64
CA LEU A 515 20.10 4.57 3.50
C LEU A 515 19.79 5.44 4.74
N PHE A 516 20.34 5.10 5.91
CA PHE A 516 20.04 5.78 7.17
C PHE A 516 20.75 7.12 7.40
N PRO A 517 22.00 7.35 6.96
CA PRO A 517 22.70 8.62 7.18
C PRO A 517 21.88 9.82 6.74
N TRP A 518 21.19 9.73 5.58
CA TRP A 518 20.32 10.78 5.11
C TRP A 518 19.19 11.09 6.11
N ALA A 519 18.51 10.08 6.60
CA ALA A 519 17.41 10.26 7.55
C ALA A 519 17.90 10.82 8.90
N ILE A 520 19.07 10.37 9.37
CA ILE A 520 19.71 10.90 10.59
C ILE A 520 20.04 12.38 10.43
N ARG A 521 20.65 12.75 9.32
CA ARG A 521 20.97 14.14 8.98
C ARG A 521 19.71 14.97 8.93
N GLU A 522 18.72 14.55 8.17
CA GLU A 522 17.50 15.30 7.95
C GLU A 522 16.71 15.47 9.26
N TYR A 523 16.60 14.42 10.08
CA TYR A 523 16.01 14.51 11.42
C TYR A 523 16.76 15.55 12.28
N SER A 524 18.07 15.43 12.39
CA SER A 524 18.87 16.29 13.26
C SER A 524 18.86 17.75 12.84
N VAL A 525 18.96 17.99 11.53
CA VAL A 525 19.01 19.34 10.96
C VAL A 525 17.61 19.99 11.01
N SER A 526 16.56 19.22 10.67
CA SER A 526 15.18 19.75 10.69
C SER A 526 14.64 20.01 12.10
N THR A 527 15.11 19.28 13.11
CA THR A 527 14.72 19.49 14.50
C THR A 527 15.67 20.40 15.27
N GLY A 528 16.86 20.65 14.74
CA GLY A 528 17.94 21.34 15.47
C GLY A 528 18.56 20.52 16.61
N ASN A 529 18.28 19.21 16.66
CA ASN A 529 18.70 18.33 17.77
C ASN A 529 20.16 17.88 17.61
N VAL A 530 21.09 18.79 17.89
CA VAL A 530 22.54 18.50 17.87
C VAL A 530 22.92 17.53 18.98
N ASN A 531 22.24 17.57 20.12
CA ASN A 531 22.51 16.66 21.24
C ASN A 531 22.35 15.19 20.82
N TYR A 532 21.35 14.90 20.03
CA TYR A 532 21.15 13.57 19.46
C TYR A 532 22.37 13.07 18.68
N LEU A 533 22.98 13.95 17.88
CA LEU A 533 24.20 13.60 17.15
C LEU A 533 25.35 13.27 18.09
N HIS A 534 25.56 14.07 19.14
CA HIS A 534 26.63 13.80 20.13
C HIS A 534 26.39 12.48 20.87
N GLU A 535 25.18 12.23 21.32
CA GLU A 535 24.82 10.98 22.03
C GLU A 535 24.98 9.74 21.15
N ARG A 536 24.69 9.84 19.87
CA ARG A 536 24.74 8.74 18.92
C ARG A 536 25.98 8.71 18.03
N TRP A 537 26.91 9.66 18.22
CA TRP A 537 28.05 9.85 17.32
C TRP A 537 28.86 8.56 17.08
N LYS A 538 29.09 7.77 18.12
CA LYS A 538 29.76 6.49 17.96
C LYS A 538 29.02 5.53 17.05
N SER A 539 27.71 5.40 17.22
CA SER A 539 26.89 4.53 16.39
C SER A 539 26.81 5.01 14.95
N ILE A 540 26.69 6.32 14.75
CA ILE A 540 26.69 6.96 13.43
C ILE A 540 28.05 6.77 12.73
N SER A 541 29.14 6.99 13.46
CA SER A 541 30.50 6.77 12.92
C SER A 541 30.75 5.31 12.55
N ASP A 542 30.34 4.37 13.41
CA ASP A 542 30.46 2.93 13.15
C ASP A 542 29.62 2.53 11.91
N LEU A 543 28.42 3.12 11.73
CA LEU A 543 27.58 2.89 10.56
C LEU A 543 28.28 3.33 9.27
N ILE A 544 28.85 4.52 9.23
CA ILE A 544 29.55 5.03 8.03
C ILE A 544 30.83 4.23 7.77
N ASN A 545 31.58 3.96 8.84
CA ASN A 545 32.83 3.20 8.74
C ASN A 545 32.63 1.74 8.34
N CYS A 546 31.43 1.19 8.46
CA CYS A 546 31.06 -0.15 7.98
C CYS A 546 31.42 -0.34 6.50
N GLY A 547 31.23 0.69 5.66
CA GLY A 547 31.59 0.63 4.24
C GLY A 547 33.07 0.37 3.97
N PHE A 548 33.97 0.97 4.74
CA PHE A 548 35.40 0.71 4.59
C PHE A 548 35.80 -0.74 4.91
N LEU A 549 35.01 -1.45 5.68
CA LEU A 549 35.23 -2.87 5.97
C LEU A 549 34.67 -3.78 4.88
N LYS A 550 33.95 -3.22 3.90
CA LYS A 550 33.38 -3.91 2.76
C LYS A 550 34.19 -3.69 1.45
N ASP A 551 35.24 -2.88 1.47
CA ASP A 551 36.26 -2.79 0.40
C ASP A 551 37.29 -3.91 0.66
N ILE A 552 36.96 -5.12 0.15
CA ILE A 552 37.70 -6.36 0.53
C ILE A 552 39.00 -6.50 -0.24
N ASP A 553 39.02 -6.12 -1.51
CA ASP A 553 40.21 -6.22 -2.36
C ASP A 553 41.04 -4.93 -2.43
N GLY A 554 40.56 -3.85 -1.80
CA GLY A 554 41.29 -2.58 -1.71
C GLY A 554 41.30 -1.74 -2.98
N ASP A 555 40.36 -2.02 -3.92
CA ASP A 555 40.25 -1.24 -5.17
C ASP A 555 39.48 0.08 -4.94
N GLY A 556 38.95 0.29 -3.75
CA GLY A 556 38.26 1.49 -3.35
C GLY A 556 36.78 1.51 -3.75
N LEU A 557 36.23 0.42 -4.20
CA LEU A 557 34.80 0.14 -4.31
C LEU A 557 34.37 -0.82 -3.18
N ILE A 558 33.18 -0.72 -2.71
CA ILE A 558 32.70 -1.68 -1.71
C ILE A 558 32.05 -2.88 -2.40
N GLU A 559 32.35 -4.06 -1.85
CA GLU A 559 31.81 -5.32 -2.30
C GLU A 559 30.59 -5.75 -1.51
N HIS A 560 29.79 -6.60 -2.14
CA HIS A 560 28.64 -7.27 -1.51
C HIS A 560 28.49 -8.70 -2.05
N GLY A 561 27.67 -9.49 -1.35
CA GLY A 561 27.45 -10.90 -1.70
C GLY A 561 28.56 -11.86 -1.28
N PHE A 562 29.56 -11.38 -0.51
CA PHE A 562 30.73 -12.17 -0.09
C PHE A 562 30.71 -12.60 1.38
N THR A 563 29.76 -12.14 2.18
CA THR A 563 29.70 -12.50 3.60
C THR A 563 29.11 -13.90 3.77
N GLY A 564 29.89 -14.83 4.27
CA GLY A 564 29.76 -16.27 4.48
C GLY A 564 28.37 -16.96 4.48
N ILE A 565 27.31 -16.31 4.91
CA ILE A 565 25.95 -16.83 4.84
C ILE A 565 25.30 -16.54 3.49
N ALA A 566 25.56 -15.37 2.91
CA ALA A 566 24.96 -14.99 1.62
C ALA A 566 25.50 -15.88 0.47
N GLU A 567 26.74 -16.39 0.57
CA GLU A 567 27.24 -17.38 -0.39
C GLU A 567 26.60 -18.77 -0.27
N LYS A 568 26.06 -19.10 0.90
CA LYS A 568 25.46 -20.42 1.19
C LYS A 568 23.94 -20.46 1.09
N LEU A 569 23.27 -19.30 1.03
CA LEU A 569 21.85 -19.20 0.82
C LEU A 569 21.55 -19.17 -0.67
N PRO A 570 20.38 -19.66 -1.12
CA PRO A 570 19.92 -19.49 -2.50
C PRO A 570 19.69 -18.03 -2.90
N ILE A 571 19.79 -17.08 -1.97
CA ILE A 571 19.81 -15.64 -2.24
C ILE A 571 21.21 -15.29 -2.72
N THR A 572 21.35 -15.04 -4.00
CA THR A 572 22.64 -14.82 -4.67
C THR A 572 23.19 -13.41 -4.41
N ASP A 573 22.37 -12.48 -3.92
CA ASP A 573 22.74 -11.10 -3.72
C ASP A 573 22.02 -10.46 -2.51
N SER A 574 22.64 -9.45 -1.93
CA SER A 574 22.13 -8.67 -0.81
C SER A 574 21.65 -7.27 -1.19
N THR A 575 21.54 -6.94 -2.47
CA THR A 575 20.96 -5.68 -2.94
C THR A 575 19.42 -5.73 -2.93
N TRP A 576 18.75 -4.61 -3.23
CA TRP A 576 17.29 -4.59 -3.34
C TRP A 576 16.77 -5.51 -4.48
N MET A 577 17.62 -5.84 -5.45
CA MET A 577 17.31 -6.81 -6.50
C MET A 577 17.69 -8.24 -6.08
N ASP A 578 17.05 -8.78 -5.08
CA ASP A 578 17.40 -10.05 -4.42
C ASP A 578 17.54 -11.25 -5.34
N HIS A 579 16.90 -11.24 -6.51
CA HIS A 579 16.91 -12.35 -7.48
C HIS A 579 17.92 -12.18 -8.60
N ILE A 580 18.66 -11.06 -8.62
CA ILE A 580 19.64 -10.74 -9.65
C ILE A 580 21.04 -10.84 -9.08
N ASP A 581 21.90 -11.60 -9.75
CA ASP A 581 23.32 -11.66 -9.36
C ASP A 581 24.06 -10.38 -9.79
N ARG A 582 24.21 -9.47 -8.85
CA ARG A 582 24.91 -8.19 -8.98
C ARG A 582 26.24 -8.14 -8.23
N ARG A 583 26.77 -9.31 -7.85
CA ARG A 583 28.11 -9.40 -7.22
C ARG A 583 29.18 -9.17 -8.28
N LYS A 584 30.23 -8.48 -8.06
CA LYS A 584 30.93 -8.00 -6.87
C LYS A 584 30.39 -6.64 -6.39
N SER A 585 30.23 -5.70 -7.28
CA SER A 585 30.08 -4.28 -6.96
C SER A 585 28.96 -3.67 -7.82
N ALA A 586 27.88 -3.25 -7.22
CA ALA A 586 26.74 -2.64 -7.87
C ALA A 586 26.79 -1.11 -7.80
N ASN A 587 26.37 -0.42 -8.86
CA ASN A 587 26.47 1.02 -9.00
C ASN A 587 25.69 1.80 -7.94
N ASP A 588 24.46 1.35 -7.61
CA ASP A 588 23.59 1.94 -6.59
C ASP A 588 24.20 1.82 -5.18
N ILE A 589 24.88 0.71 -4.89
CA ILE A 589 25.57 0.52 -3.60
C ILE A 589 26.72 1.51 -3.44
N GLN A 590 27.51 1.72 -4.50
CA GLN A 590 28.58 2.73 -4.50
C GLN A 590 28.01 4.13 -4.29
N ALA A 591 26.87 4.43 -4.94
CA ALA A 591 26.19 5.70 -4.80
C ALA A 591 25.71 5.97 -3.36
N LEU A 592 25.09 5.00 -2.74
CA LEU A 592 24.62 5.11 -1.35
C LEU A 592 25.78 5.24 -0.34
N PHE A 593 26.88 4.53 -0.58
CA PHE A 593 28.07 4.70 0.24
C PHE A 593 28.71 6.08 0.06
N TYR A 594 28.79 6.57 -1.18
CA TYR A 594 29.22 7.94 -1.47
C TYR A 594 28.40 8.99 -0.73
N GLU A 595 27.06 8.87 -0.78
CA GLU A 595 26.16 9.76 -0.04
C GLU A 595 26.42 9.70 1.47
N SER A 596 26.56 8.48 2.01
CA SER A 596 26.87 8.26 3.43
C SER A 596 28.14 8.97 3.88
N LEU A 597 29.19 8.96 3.04
CA LEU A 597 30.45 9.64 3.31
C LEU A 597 30.30 11.16 3.30
N LYS A 598 29.55 11.71 2.32
CA LYS A 598 29.28 13.16 2.25
C LYS A 598 28.50 13.62 3.46
N ILE A 599 27.39 12.95 3.77
CA ILE A 599 26.56 13.25 4.91
C ILE A 599 27.34 13.06 6.20
N GLY A 600 28.13 11.99 6.30
CA GLY A 600 29.00 11.76 7.44
C GLY A 600 29.97 12.90 7.68
N GLY A 601 30.58 13.45 6.62
CA GLY A 601 31.44 14.63 6.72
C GLY A 601 30.70 15.88 7.21
N GLU A 602 29.45 16.10 6.77
CA GLU A 602 28.60 17.18 7.25
C GLU A 602 28.27 17.01 8.74
N LEU A 603 27.85 15.82 9.15
CA LEU A 603 27.54 15.50 10.55
C LEU A 603 28.80 15.59 11.44
N ALA A 604 29.96 15.15 10.94
CA ALA A 604 31.23 15.26 11.65
C ALA A 604 31.61 16.72 11.93
N ARG A 605 31.36 17.59 10.97
CA ARG A 605 31.57 19.05 11.16
C ARG A 605 30.66 19.60 12.26
N ILE A 606 29.38 19.21 12.28
CA ILE A 606 28.42 19.66 13.30
C ILE A 606 28.87 19.26 14.71
N VAL A 607 29.36 18.02 14.88
CA VAL A 607 29.82 17.55 16.20
C VAL A 607 31.28 17.88 16.51
N GLY A 608 32.03 18.49 15.59
CA GLY A 608 33.44 18.91 15.78
C GLY A 608 34.46 17.79 15.56
N ASP A 609 34.10 16.69 14.94
CA ASP A 609 35.02 15.58 14.56
C ASP A 609 35.72 15.87 13.24
N THR A 610 36.72 16.76 13.26
CA THR A 610 37.47 17.18 12.06
C THR A 610 38.25 16.05 11.41
N SER A 611 38.63 15.00 12.14
CA SER A 611 39.33 13.84 11.64
C SER A 611 38.44 13.02 10.71
N SER A 612 37.26 12.67 11.19
CA SER A 612 36.26 11.93 10.41
C SER A 612 35.76 12.76 9.23
N GLU A 613 35.52 14.07 9.40
CA GLU A 613 35.12 14.97 8.33
C GLU A 613 36.14 14.90 7.17
N LYS A 614 37.42 15.15 7.43
CA LYS A 614 38.48 15.14 6.43
C LYS A 614 38.59 13.78 5.74
N ARG A 615 38.57 12.69 6.51
CA ARG A 615 38.69 11.33 5.99
C ARG A 615 37.56 10.98 5.06
N TRP A 616 36.30 11.16 5.50
CA TRP A 616 35.13 10.76 4.73
C TRP A 616 34.95 11.60 3.47
N LEU A 617 35.11 12.94 3.55
CA LEU A 617 35.02 13.80 2.38
C LEU A 617 36.14 13.56 1.37
N THR A 618 37.34 13.17 1.82
CA THR A 618 38.42 12.79 0.92
C THR A 618 38.12 11.51 0.17
N TYR A 619 37.60 10.50 0.91
CA TYR A 619 37.25 9.24 0.28
C TYR A 619 36.02 9.38 -0.64
N ALA A 620 35.03 10.18 -0.28
CA ALA A 620 33.89 10.48 -1.14
C ALA A 620 34.32 10.98 -2.51
N ARG A 621 35.26 11.97 -2.55
CA ARG A 621 35.81 12.47 -3.82
C ARG A 621 36.56 11.39 -4.64
N GLN A 622 37.30 10.51 -3.97
CA GLN A 622 37.97 9.41 -4.64
C GLN A 622 36.95 8.39 -5.19
N LEU A 623 35.93 8.07 -4.44
CA LEU A 623 34.87 7.14 -4.84
C LEU A 623 34.08 7.70 -6.03
N GLN A 624 33.75 9.00 -6.03
CA GLN A 624 33.09 9.66 -7.15
C GLN A 624 33.88 9.50 -8.46
N ASN A 625 35.19 9.75 -8.40
CA ASN A 625 36.06 9.55 -9.55
C ASN A 625 36.12 8.10 -10.03
N ARG A 626 36.15 7.13 -9.08
CA ARG A 626 36.12 5.70 -9.41
C ARG A 626 34.82 5.30 -10.06
N ILE A 627 33.67 5.77 -9.55
CA ILE A 627 32.37 5.54 -10.14
C ILE A 627 32.35 5.99 -11.59
N ASP A 628 32.83 7.19 -11.87
CA ASP A 628 32.86 7.74 -13.22
C ASP A 628 33.75 6.94 -14.15
N LEU A 629 34.91 6.52 -13.69
CA LEU A 629 35.88 5.77 -14.49
C LEU A 629 35.47 4.31 -14.71
N GLN A 630 34.88 3.69 -13.72
CA GLN A 630 34.60 2.24 -13.73
C GLN A 630 33.25 1.90 -14.30
N TYR A 631 32.22 2.72 -14.05
CA TYR A 631 30.83 2.36 -14.37
C TYR A 631 30.31 3.08 -15.62
N TRP A 632 30.92 4.15 -16.11
CA TRP A 632 30.44 4.80 -17.33
C TRP A 632 30.69 3.94 -18.58
N ASP A 633 29.64 3.70 -19.35
CA ASP A 633 29.69 3.06 -20.66
C ASP A 633 29.57 4.11 -21.76
N GLU A 634 30.67 4.42 -22.41
CA GLU A 634 30.71 5.40 -23.50
C GLU A 634 29.87 4.99 -24.71
N TYR A 635 29.73 3.70 -24.95
CA TYR A 635 28.98 3.19 -26.10
C TYR A 635 27.49 3.39 -25.92
N ASN A 636 26.95 2.93 -24.76
CA ASN A 636 25.55 3.06 -24.44
C ASN A 636 25.18 4.42 -23.84
N ARG A 637 26.16 5.27 -23.51
CA ARG A 637 26.00 6.53 -22.78
C ARG A 637 25.14 6.37 -21.52
N PHE A 638 25.44 5.32 -20.77
CA PHE A 638 24.73 4.90 -19.57
C PHE A 638 25.70 4.30 -18.57
N TYR A 639 25.28 4.08 -17.32
CA TYR A 639 26.11 3.44 -16.31
C TYR A 639 25.91 1.92 -16.31
N TYR A 640 26.99 1.15 -16.32
CA TYR A 640 26.94 -0.30 -16.07
C TYR A 640 26.25 -0.56 -14.73
N ASP A 641 25.39 -1.58 -14.71
CA ASP A 641 24.61 -1.95 -13.52
C ASP A 641 25.52 -2.51 -12.41
N THR A 642 26.47 -3.35 -12.79
CA THR A 642 27.41 -3.98 -11.86
C THR A 642 28.73 -4.32 -12.51
N ILE A 643 29.78 -4.35 -11.70
CA ILE A 643 31.08 -4.97 -12.03
C ILE A 643 31.08 -6.32 -11.34
N ARG A 644 31.21 -7.40 -12.14
CA ARG A 644 31.19 -8.76 -11.62
C ARG A 644 32.54 -9.19 -11.08
N LYS A 645 32.54 -10.34 -10.39
CA LYS A 645 33.75 -10.90 -9.76
C LYS A 645 34.86 -11.21 -10.74
N ASP A 646 34.54 -11.52 -11.99
CA ASP A 646 35.50 -11.77 -13.08
C ASP A 646 35.95 -10.48 -13.80
N GLY A 647 35.53 -9.31 -13.34
CA GLY A 647 35.79 -8.01 -13.94
C GLY A 647 34.86 -7.65 -15.10
N SER A 648 33.96 -8.55 -15.53
CA SER A 648 32.96 -8.23 -16.55
C SER A 648 31.95 -7.21 -16.04
N LYS A 649 31.41 -6.39 -16.95
CA LYS A 649 30.47 -5.30 -16.64
C LYS A 649 29.13 -5.62 -17.23
N ASP A 650 28.06 -5.40 -16.43
CA ASP A 650 26.69 -5.59 -16.89
C ASP A 650 26.15 -4.29 -17.52
N SER A 651 25.90 -4.35 -18.82
CA SER A 651 25.37 -3.22 -19.61
C SER A 651 23.83 -3.22 -19.68
N SER A 652 23.13 -4.05 -18.91
CA SER A 652 21.66 -4.04 -18.85
C SER A 652 21.15 -2.65 -18.44
N ILE A 653 20.20 -2.13 -19.18
CA ILE A 653 19.58 -0.84 -18.86
C ILE A 653 18.60 -1.05 -17.71
N ARG A 654 19.03 -0.65 -16.54
CA ARG A 654 18.29 -0.74 -15.28
C ARG A 654 18.21 0.61 -14.57
N PRO A 655 17.14 0.87 -13.80
CA PRO A 655 16.96 2.15 -13.13
C PRO A 655 17.93 2.40 -11.97
N ASN A 656 18.78 1.44 -11.61
CA ASN A 656 19.77 1.56 -10.53
C ASN A 656 20.74 2.74 -10.74
N ALA A 657 21.04 3.10 -11.99
CA ALA A 657 21.81 4.27 -12.34
C ALA A 657 21.22 5.61 -11.83
N LEU A 658 19.91 5.66 -11.56
CA LEU A 658 19.25 6.84 -10.99
C LEU A 658 19.74 7.12 -9.56
N VAL A 659 20.13 6.10 -8.80
CA VAL A 659 20.64 6.29 -7.44
C VAL A 659 21.96 7.09 -7.47
N LEU A 660 22.77 6.92 -8.53
CA LEU A 660 23.97 7.77 -8.76
C LEU A 660 23.59 9.25 -8.92
N LEU A 661 22.48 9.53 -9.60
CA LEU A 661 22.00 10.89 -9.81
C LEU A 661 21.41 11.47 -8.52
N LEU A 662 20.66 10.69 -7.78
CA LEU A 662 20.02 11.10 -6.52
C LEU A 662 21.05 11.51 -5.46
N THR A 663 22.18 10.82 -5.40
CA THR A 663 23.24 10.99 -4.39
C THR A 663 24.33 11.99 -4.75
N ASP A 664 24.29 12.65 -5.91
CA ASP A 664 25.38 13.46 -6.50
C ASP A 664 26.66 12.67 -6.79
N ALA A 665 26.58 11.36 -6.93
CA ALA A 665 27.74 10.55 -7.32
C ALA A 665 28.18 10.80 -8.76
N VAL A 666 27.33 11.36 -9.59
CA VAL A 666 27.63 11.82 -10.97
C VAL A 666 27.98 13.30 -10.95
N ALA A 667 29.23 13.65 -11.25
CA ALA A 667 29.68 15.03 -11.34
C ALA A 667 29.37 15.67 -12.69
N ASP A 668 29.42 14.89 -13.79
CA ASP A 668 29.19 15.35 -15.14
C ASP A 668 27.69 15.43 -15.46
N LYS A 669 27.21 16.68 -15.60
CA LYS A 669 25.80 16.95 -15.90
C LYS A 669 25.34 16.33 -17.22
N SER A 670 26.23 16.28 -18.24
CA SER A 670 25.87 15.69 -19.54
C SER A 670 25.66 14.18 -19.46
N LYS A 671 26.36 13.47 -18.58
CA LYS A 671 26.15 12.06 -18.29
C LYS A 671 24.83 11.84 -17.56
N ALA A 672 24.52 12.70 -16.58
CA ALA A 672 23.23 12.64 -15.88
C ALA A 672 22.05 12.86 -16.84
N GLU A 673 22.15 13.85 -17.72
CA GLU A 673 21.13 14.12 -18.74
C GLU A 673 20.95 12.91 -19.67
N SER A 674 22.05 12.29 -20.11
CA SER A 674 21.98 11.07 -20.94
C SER A 674 21.27 9.91 -20.24
N VAL A 675 21.51 9.73 -18.94
CA VAL A 675 20.78 8.71 -18.14
C VAL A 675 19.29 9.02 -18.09
N LEU A 676 18.90 10.27 -17.82
CA LEU A 676 17.49 10.68 -17.76
C LEU A 676 16.79 10.48 -19.10
N GLU A 677 17.39 10.95 -20.20
CA GLU A 677 16.86 10.76 -21.56
C GLU A 677 16.69 9.27 -21.91
N ARG A 678 17.59 8.41 -21.42
CA ARG A 678 17.49 6.96 -21.62
C ARG A 678 16.35 6.35 -20.81
N MET A 679 16.11 6.83 -19.59
CA MET A 679 15.04 6.35 -18.72
C MET A 679 13.65 6.73 -19.21
N GLU A 680 13.51 7.82 -19.99
CA GLU A 680 12.25 8.25 -20.57
C GLU A 680 11.75 7.36 -21.73
N LYS A 681 12.58 6.48 -22.28
CA LYS A 681 12.20 5.67 -23.44
C LYS A 681 11.11 4.66 -23.08
N GLU A 682 10.21 4.39 -24.04
CA GLU A 682 9.04 3.51 -23.86
C GLU A 682 9.39 2.06 -23.50
N ASP A 683 10.61 1.63 -23.80
CA ASP A 683 11.09 0.30 -23.40
C ASP A 683 11.38 0.19 -21.91
N ILE A 684 11.55 1.31 -21.20
CA ILE A 684 11.72 1.39 -19.74
C ILE A 684 10.50 2.02 -19.08
N THR A 685 10.06 3.18 -19.55
CA THR A 685 8.96 3.94 -18.97
C THR A 685 7.62 3.53 -19.57
N THR A 686 6.61 3.35 -18.72
CA THR A 686 5.22 3.05 -19.07
C THR A 686 4.30 4.13 -18.54
N PRO A 687 3.04 4.22 -18.99
CA PRO A 687 2.06 5.15 -18.41
C PRO A 687 1.76 4.94 -16.91
N TRP A 688 2.11 3.80 -16.34
CA TRP A 688 1.89 3.48 -14.92
C TRP A 688 3.17 3.39 -14.09
N GLY A 689 4.34 3.73 -14.68
CA GLY A 689 5.62 3.81 -13.99
C GLY A 689 6.78 3.20 -14.75
N VAL A 690 7.86 2.93 -14.06
CA VAL A 690 9.16 2.55 -14.63
C VAL A 690 9.48 1.09 -14.37
N ARG A 691 9.87 0.37 -15.44
CA ARG A 691 10.30 -1.03 -15.40
C ARG A 691 11.68 -1.17 -14.76
N THR A 692 11.92 -2.31 -14.15
CA THR A 692 13.21 -2.67 -13.56
C THR A 692 14.28 -3.10 -14.60
N LEU A 693 13.85 -3.35 -15.83
CA LEU A 693 14.70 -3.72 -16.95
C LEU A 693 14.03 -3.28 -18.25
N SER A 694 14.83 -2.79 -19.21
CA SER A 694 14.35 -2.51 -20.57
C SER A 694 13.66 -3.72 -21.17
N ASN A 695 12.50 -3.53 -21.81
CA ASN A 695 11.80 -4.62 -22.50
C ASN A 695 12.51 -5.07 -23.78
N MET A 696 13.59 -4.41 -24.18
CA MET A 696 14.47 -4.81 -25.26
C MET A 696 15.56 -5.78 -24.80
N ASP A 697 15.77 -5.92 -23.48
CA ASP A 697 16.72 -6.86 -22.93
C ASP A 697 16.21 -8.31 -23.08
N PRO A 698 17.03 -9.26 -23.53
CA PRO A 698 16.59 -10.66 -23.67
C PRO A 698 16.13 -11.34 -22.39
N LYS A 699 16.49 -10.83 -21.22
CA LYS A 699 16.07 -11.33 -19.90
C LYS A 699 14.70 -10.79 -19.49
N TYR A 700 14.15 -9.81 -20.21
CA TYR A 700 12.92 -9.16 -19.85
C TYR A 700 11.72 -10.11 -19.88
N HIS A 701 10.94 -10.07 -18.81
CA HIS A 701 9.59 -10.65 -18.80
C HIS A 701 8.69 -9.79 -17.87
N PRO A 702 7.47 -9.44 -18.30
CA PRO A 702 6.63 -8.47 -17.60
C PRO A 702 6.17 -8.90 -16.19
N THR A 703 6.32 -10.17 -15.86
CA THR A 703 5.96 -10.73 -14.54
C THR A 703 7.17 -11.12 -13.69
N LEU A 704 8.39 -10.87 -14.16
CA LEU A 704 9.57 -11.08 -13.34
C LEU A 704 9.81 -9.87 -12.42
N TYR A 705 9.93 -10.17 -11.14
CA TYR A 705 9.99 -9.22 -10.06
C TYR A 705 11.07 -8.12 -10.26
N HIS A 706 12.28 -8.51 -10.68
CA HIS A 706 13.40 -7.59 -10.95
C HIS A 706 13.83 -7.54 -12.42
N ASP A 707 13.24 -8.34 -13.31
CA ASP A 707 13.56 -8.38 -14.73
C ASP A 707 12.35 -7.99 -15.60
N GLY A 708 11.58 -6.99 -15.16
CA GLY A 708 10.53 -6.44 -16.01
C GLY A 708 9.34 -5.82 -15.29
N ALA A 709 9.09 -6.13 -14.02
CA ALA A 709 8.02 -5.50 -13.26
C ALA A 709 8.24 -3.98 -13.13
N VAL A 710 7.16 -3.24 -13.05
CA VAL A 710 7.14 -1.80 -12.73
C VAL A 710 7.08 -1.62 -11.22
N TRP A 711 7.94 -0.76 -10.69
CA TRP A 711 8.03 -0.46 -9.27
C TRP A 711 7.74 1.01 -8.98
N PRO A 712 6.79 1.34 -8.11
CA PRO A 712 6.55 2.71 -7.69
C PRO A 712 7.78 3.40 -7.08
N LEU A 713 8.58 2.67 -6.28
CA LEU A 713 9.85 3.19 -5.76
C LEU A 713 10.76 3.68 -6.88
N VAL A 714 10.94 2.87 -7.91
CA VAL A 714 11.79 3.17 -9.07
C VAL A 714 11.23 4.34 -9.88
N THR A 715 9.90 4.37 -10.06
CA THR A 715 9.21 5.52 -10.66
C THR A 715 9.49 6.79 -9.87
N GLY A 716 9.52 6.67 -8.54
CA GLY A 716 9.89 7.76 -7.65
C GLY A 716 11.33 8.21 -7.78
N TRP A 717 12.28 7.31 -8.04
CA TRP A 717 13.67 7.68 -8.32
C TRP A 717 13.79 8.49 -9.61
N CYS A 718 13.04 8.11 -10.67
CA CYS A 718 12.96 8.93 -11.88
C CYS A 718 12.44 10.32 -11.55
N ALA A 719 11.27 10.42 -10.92
CA ALA A 719 10.67 11.71 -10.59
C ALA A 719 11.59 12.60 -9.74
N ALA A 720 12.25 12.04 -8.71
CA ALA A 720 13.18 12.77 -7.86
C ALA A 720 14.42 13.26 -8.64
N SER A 721 14.94 12.43 -9.55
CA SER A 721 16.06 12.81 -10.42
C SER A 721 15.65 13.92 -11.39
N GLU A 722 14.47 13.82 -12.00
CA GLU A 722 13.95 14.86 -12.90
C GLU A 722 13.77 16.21 -12.16
N ILE A 723 13.22 16.21 -10.93
CA ILE A 723 13.13 17.41 -10.09
C ILE A 723 14.53 18.01 -9.89
N LYS A 724 15.49 17.18 -9.50
CA LYS A 724 16.84 17.59 -9.17
C LYS A 724 17.58 18.23 -10.35
N TYR A 725 17.34 17.72 -11.55
CA TYR A 725 17.97 18.25 -12.78
C TYR A 725 17.08 19.28 -13.52
N GLY A 726 15.98 19.74 -12.87
CA GLY A 726 15.15 20.83 -13.38
C GLY A 726 14.18 20.44 -14.50
N ARG A 727 13.98 19.14 -14.77
CA ARG A 727 13.11 18.61 -15.82
C ARG A 727 11.69 18.42 -15.26
N LYS A 728 11.04 19.53 -14.93
CA LYS A 728 9.82 19.61 -14.11
C LYS A 728 8.62 18.93 -14.74
N GLU A 729 8.43 19.03 -16.05
CA GLU A 729 7.30 18.42 -16.76
C GLU A 729 7.40 16.89 -16.73
N GLN A 730 8.62 16.36 -16.91
CA GLN A 730 8.85 14.92 -16.84
C GLN A 730 8.67 14.38 -15.42
N ALA A 731 9.10 15.15 -14.42
CA ALA A 731 8.81 14.84 -13.02
C ALA A 731 7.31 14.73 -12.75
N LEU A 732 6.51 15.70 -13.26
CA LEU A 732 5.06 15.70 -13.16
C LEU A 732 4.44 14.45 -13.81
N TYR A 733 4.95 14.01 -14.95
CA TYR A 733 4.51 12.80 -15.63
C TYR A 733 4.62 11.58 -14.70
N TYR A 734 5.78 11.37 -14.09
CA TYR A 734 6.00 10.24 -13.17
C TYR A 734 5.15 10.36 -11.89
N ILE A 735 5.08 11.53 -11.28
CA ILE A 735 4.26 11.77 -10.08
C ILE A 735 2.78 11.57 -10.40
N GLY A 736 2.33 12.01 -11.58
CA GLY A 736 0.97 11.82 -12.07
C GLY A 736 0.60 10.34 -12.25
N SER A 737 1.52 9.55 -12.80
CA SER A 737 1.32 8.10 -12.95
C SER A 737 1.18 7.39 -11.59
N MET A 738 1.97 7.79 -10.59
CA MET A 738 1.84 7.30 -9.21
C MET A 738 0.51 7.71 -8.58
N ALA A 739 0.10 8.97 -8.77
CA ALA A 739 -1.19 9.47 -8.27
C ALA A 739 -2.37 8.67 -8.82
N GLU A 740 -2.35 8.34 -10.11
CA GLU A 740 -3.39 7.52 -10.73
C GLU A 740 -3.49 6.14 -10.10
N ARG A 741 -2.37 5.50 -9.81
CA ARG A 741 -2.38 4.18 -9.13
C ARG A 741 -2.94 4.29 -7.72
N ILE A 742 -2.51 5.27 -6.92
CA ILE A 742 -3.02 5.50 -5.57
C ILE A 742 -4.54 5.74 -5.58
N LEU A 743 -5.04 6.52 -6.52
CA LEU A 743 -6.47 6.79 -6.63
C LEU A 743 -7.26 5.57 -7.10
N PHE A 744 -6.73 4.85 -8.08
CA PHE A 744 -7.33 3.62 -8.59
C PHE A 744 -7.46 2.56 -7.50
N GLU A 745 -6.46 2.42 -6.64
CA GLU A 745 -6.41 1.44 -5.55
C GLU A 745 -6.96 2.00 -4.22
N ASN A 746 -7.71 3.09 -4.28
CA ASN A 746 -8.38 3.71 -3.14
C ASN A 746 -7.44 4.07 -1.96
N GLY A 747 -6.22 4.49 -2.28
CA GLY A 747 -5.19 4.86 -1.30
C GLY A 747 -4.18 3.76 -1.03
N MET A 748 -4.48 2.51 -1.37
CA MET A 748 -3.48 1.46 -1.38
C MET A 748 -2.50 1.72 -2.52
N PHE A 749 -1.25 1.35 -2.33
CA PHE A 749 -0.25 1.48 -3.37
C PHE A 749 0.64 0.26 -3.36
N ALA A 750 0.46 -0.57 -4.35
CA ALA A 750 1.12 -1.87 -4.43
C ALA A 750 2.65 -1.74 -4.52
N GLU A 751 3.34 -2.82 -4.17
CA GLU A 751 4.79 -2.90 -4.30
C GLU A 751 5.23 -2.92 -5.75
N THR A 752 4.55 -3.74 -6.57
CA THR A 752 4.90 -3.97 -7.97
C THR A 752 3.67 -4.09 -8.85
N TYR A 753 3.87 -3.72 -10.12
CA TYR A 753 2.91 -3.91 -11.21
C TYR A 753 3.56 -4.70 -12.33
N ARG A 754 2.76 -5.29 -13.17
CA ARG A 754 3.28 -5.93 -14.38
C ARG A 754 3.95 -4.92 -15.31
N GLY A 755 4.97 -5.38 -16.04
CA GLY A 755 5.69 -4.54 -17.00
C GLY A 755 4.91 -4.27 -18.31
N ASP A 756 3.83 -5.01 -18.57
CA ASP A 756 3.02 -4.92 -19.79
C ASP A 756 1.62 -4.30 -19.57
N ARG A 757 1.16 -4.15 -18.32
CA ARG A 757 -0.13 -3.55 -17.97
C ARG A 757 -0.18 -3.12 -16.50
N PRO A 758 -1.05 -2.15 -16.14
CA PRO A 758 -1.12 -1.58 -14.80
C PRO A 758 -1.85 -2.49 -13.78
N GLU A 759 -1.46 -3.74 -13.69
CA GLU A 759 -2.03 -4.74 -12.80
C GLU A 759 -1.01 -5.08 -11.71
N PRO A 760 -1.34 -4.95 -10.41
CA PRO A 760 -0.47 -5.43 -9.33
C PRO A 760 -0.14 -6.90 -9.51
N PHE A 761 1.10 -7.27 -9.27
CA PHE A 761 1.55 -8.64 -9.50
C PHE A 761 2.55 -9.06 -8.42
N ASN A 762 2.32 -10.22 -7.79
CA ASN A 762 3.17 -10.83 -6.77
C ASN A 762 3.61 -9.83 -5.66
N SER A 763 2.71 -8.99 -5.22
CA SER A 763 2.96 -7.74 -4.53
C SER A 763 2.24 -7.68 -3.19
N CYS A 764 2.69 -6.78 -2.30
CA CYS A 764 1.88 -6.27 -1.21
C CYS A 764 0.79 -5.35 -1.74
N ILE A 765 -0.34 -5.29 -1.05
CA ILE A 765 -1.44 -4.35 -1.37
C ILE A 765 -1.00 -2.92 -1.05
N LEU A 766 -0.27 -2.76 0.05
CA LEU A 766 0.20 -1.49 0.56
C LEU A 766 1.68 -1.61 0.90
N GLN A 767 2.52 -0.87 0.16
CA GLN A 767 3.97 -0.88 0.33
C GLN A 767 4.48 0.47 0.84
N ALA A 768 5.32 0.42 1.88
CA ALA A 768 5.78 1.59 2.60
C ALA A 768 6.54 2.58 1.72
N TRP A 769 7.58 2.11 1.03
CA TRP A 769 8.39 2.99 0.16
C TRP A 769 7.59 3.57 -1.01
N SER A 770 6.54 2.87 -1.49
CA SER A 770 5.71 3.37 -2.59
C SER A 770 4.94 4.62 -2.17
N VAL A 771 4.18 4.54 -1.07
CA VAL A 771 3.38 5.68 -0.58
C VAL A 771 4.24 6.80 -0.03
N ALA A 772 5.31 6.46 0.72
CA ALA A 772 6.20 7.44 1.33
C ALA A 772 6.98 8.25 0.28
N THR A 773 7.44 7.59 -0.79
CA THR A 773 8.09 8.26 -1.92
C THR A 773 7.13 9.23 -2.61
N TYR A 774 5.90 8.84 -2.84
CA TYR A 774 4.91 9.74 -3.44
C TYR A 774 4.67 10.99 -2.59
N VAL A 775 4.48 10.83 -1.29
CA VAL A 775 4.29 11.97 -0.35
C VAL A 775 5.50 12.89 -0.35
N HIS A 776 6.70 12.32 -0.31
CA HIS A 776 7.95 13.10 -0.40
C HIS A 776 8.02 13.91 -1.69
N LEU A 777 7.78 13.28 -2.85
CA LEU A 777 7.89 13.90 -4.16
C LEU A 777 6.89 15.04 -4.37
N VAL A 778 5.63 14.87 -3.94
CA VAL A 778 4.63 15.93 -4.04
C VAL A 778 5.05 17.15 -3.21
N ARG A 779 5.56 16.93 -1.99
CA ARG A 779 6.07 18.02 -1.15
C ARG A 779 7.29 18.71 -1.77
N GLU A 780 8.26 17.93 -2.30
CA GLU A 780 9.46 18.49 -2.96
C GLU A 780 9.07 19.30 -4.21
N MET A 781 8.19 18.78 -5.06
CA MET A 781 7.72 19.48 -6.24
C MET A 781 7.00 20.78 -5.89
N MET A 782 6.08 20.74 -4.90
CA MET A 782 5.22 21.88 -4.57
C MET A 782 5.90 22.93 -3.72
N LEU A 783 6.80 22.54 -2.84
CA LEU A 783 7.43 23.43 -1.86
C LEU A 783 8.96 23.49 -1.99
N GLY A 784 9.61 22.37 -2.29
CA GLY A 784 11.06 22.25 -2.21
C GLY A 784 11.59 22.72 -0.84
N MET A 785 10.86 22.42 0.23
CA MET A 785 11.13 22.97 1.57
C MET A 785 12.28 22.23 2.25
N LYS A 786 13.35 22.95 2.60
CA LYS A 786 14.50 22.47 3.35
C LYS A 786 14.57 23.19 4.69
N LEU A 787 14.51 22.41 5.76
CA LEU A 787 14.59 22.92 7.13
C LEU A 787 16.03 22.76 7.62
N ASN A 788 16.63 23.84 8.12
CA ASN A 788 17.90 23.82 8.84
C ASN A 788 17.74 24.59 10.17
N MET A 789 17.22 23.90 11.17
CA MET A 789 16.97 24.48 12.46
C MET A 789 18.23 24.60 13.34
N ILE A 790 19.35 23.98 12.93
CA ILE A 790 20.68 24.24 13.55
C ILE A 790 21.14 25.65 13.22
N GLU A 791 20.91 26.10 12.00
CA GLU A 791 21.20 27.47 11.53
C GLU A 791 20.00 28.40 11.65
N ASN A 792 18.87 27.90 12.13
CA ASN A 792 17.59 28.61 12.21
C ASN A 792 17.14 29.16 10.83
N LYS A 793 17.15 28.32 9.81
CA LYS A 793 16.85 28.65 8.42
C LYS A 793 15.80 27.73 7.80
N ILE A 794 14.96 28.29 6.94
CA ILE A 794 14.03 27.55 6.07
C ILE A 794 14.21 28.05 4.64
N GLN A 795 14.51 27.15 3.74
CA GLN A 795 14.63 27.44 2.32
C GLN A 795 13.48 26.81 1.57
N PHE A 796 12.95 27.55 0.58
CA PHE A 796 11.93 27.06 -0.35
C PHE A 796 12.45 27.10 -1.78
N GLU A 797 12.37 25.99 -2.49
CA GLU A 797 12.74 25.86 -3.92
C GLU A 797 11.67 25.04 -4.67
N PRO A 798 10.47 25.60 -4.89
CA PRO A 798 9.43 24.89 -5.63
C PRO A 798 9.85 24.51 -7.03
N SER A 799 9.53 23.28 -7.44
CA SER A 799 9.83 22.75 -8.78
C SER A 799 8.54 22.56 -9.58
N ILE A 800 7.66 23.56 -9.54
CA ILE A 800 6.36 23.51 -10.18
C ILE A 800 6.54 23.61 -11.70
N PRO A 801 5.95 22.65 -12.47
CA PRO A 801 5.97 22.68 -13.92
C PRO A 801 5.25 23.90 -14.51
N GLU A 802 5.65 24.32 -15.68
CA GLU A 802 5.05 25.45 -16.39
C GLU A 802 3.56 25.19 -16.70
N SER A 803 3.23 23.95 -17.07
CA SER A 803 1.86 23.50 -17.32
C SER A 803 0.92 23.65 -16.12
N LEU A 804 1.45 23.76 -14.90
CA LEU A 804 0.66 23.97 -13.68
C LEU A 804 0.71 25.41 -13.15
N ARG A 805 1.40 26.34 -13.80
CA ARG A 805 1.54 27.73 -13.37
C ARG A 805 0.38 28.60 -13.82
N ASP A 806 -0.85 28.16 -13.63
CA ASP A 806 -2.03 28.98 -13.88
C ASP A 806 -2.21 30.05 -12.78
N ASN A 807 -2.70 31.24 -13.17
CA ASN A 807 -2.99 32.38 -12.28
C ASN A 807 -3.99 32.06 -11.15
N SER A 808 -4.67 30.93 -11.22
CA SER A 808 -5.63 30.46 -10.21
C SER A 808 -5.05 29.49 -9.19
N LEU A 809 -3.77 29.12 -9.31
CA LEU A 809 -3.15 28.14 -8.45
C LEU A 809 -2.54 28.79 -7.20
N HIS A 810 -3.06 28.44 -6.03
CA HIS A 810 -2.46 28.79 -4.74
C HIS A 810 -2.28 27.51 -3.91
N ILE A 811 -1.05 27.20 -3.55
CA ILE A 811 -0.71 26.04 -2.73
C ILE A 811 -0.62 26.50 -1.28
N ASN A 812 -1.54 26.04 -0.44
CA ASN A 812 -1.52 26.30 1.00
C ASN A 812 -0.96 25.08 1.72
N PHE A 813 0.04 25.29 2.53
CA PHE A 813 0.65 24.25 3.35
C PHE A 813 0.73 24.75 4.80
N GLU A 814 0.06 24.04 5.71
CA GLU A 814 0.19 24.31 7.13
C GLU A 814 1.27 23.43 7.72
N HIS A 815 2.17 24.03 8.46
CA HIS A 815 3.33 23.37 9.01
C HIS A 815 3.60 23.80 10.46
N GLN A 816 4.13 22.86 11.21
CA GLN A 816 4.56 23.10 12.59
C GLN A 816 6.02 22.67 12.73
N ILE A 817 6.84 23.56 13.27
CA ILE A 817 8.20 23.25 13.71
C ILE A 817 8.27 23.39 15.23
N SER A 818 9.07 22.56 15.85
CA SER A 818 9.34 22.62 17.29
C SER A 818 10.82 22.38 17.54
N ASN A 819 11.38 23.16 18.48
CA ASN A 819 12.73 22.96 19.00
C ASN A 819 12.77 23.35 20.49
N THR A 820 13.95 23.47 21.05
CA THR A 820 14.17 23.91 22.46
C THR A 820 13.67 25.32 22.77
N GLU A 821 13.48 26.16 21.76
CA GLU A 821 12.99 27.53 21.89
C GLU A 821 11.46 27.64 21.83
N GLY A 822 10.78 26.55 21.45
CA GLY A 822 9.33 26.51 21.41
C GLY A 822 8.77 25.85 20.15
N THR A 823 7.48 26.05 19.96
CA THR A 823 6.75 25.54 18.79
C THR A 823 6.22 26.71 17.99
N GLN A 824 6.49 26.72 16.70
CA GLN A 824 5.96 27.68 15.75
C GLN A 824 5.08 26.97 14.72
N ARG A 825 3.89 27.52 14.51
CA ARG A 825 3.01 27.15 13.41
C ARG A 825 3.01 28.22 12.36
N PHE A 826 3.04 27.85 11.12
CA PHE A 826 2.91 28.78 10.01
C PHE A 826 2.16 28.17 8.83
N LYS A 827 1.47 29.05 8.15
CA LYS A 827 0.86 28.74 6.87
C LYS A 827 1.77 29.24 5.76
N ILE A 828 2.08 28.39 4.81
CA ILE A 828 2.86 28.70 3.63
C ILE A 828 1.89 28.77 2.47
N VAL A 829 1.95 29.84 1.71
CA VAL A 829 1.19 30.01 0.48
C VAL A 829 2.17 30.18 -0.66
N VAL A 830 2.18 29.27 -1.61
CA VAL A 830 2.96 29.38 -2.83
C VAL A 830 2.05 29.80 -3.95
N ASP A 831 2.38 30.90 -4.61
CA ASP A 831 1.75 31.37 -5.83
C ASP A 831 2.75 31.19 -7.00
N PRO A 832 2.61 30.12 -7.79
CA PRO A 832 3.56 29.86 -8.86
C PRO A 832 3.51 30.86 -10.02
N SER A 833 2.36 31.48 -10.23
CA SER A 833 2.17 32.44 -11.32
C SER A 833 2.92 33.75 -11.10
N SER A 834 3.00 34.23 -9.85
CA SER A 834 3.73 35.41 -9.46
C SER A 834 5.12 35.13 -8.86
N GLU A 835 5.52 33.88 -8.81
CA GLU A 835 6.75 33.40 -8.15
C GLU A 835 6.89 33.97 -6.74
N LYS A 836 5.79 33.90 -5.96
CA LYS A 836 5.74 34.38 -4.59
C LYS A 836 5.48 33.27 -3.59
N ILE A 837 6.14 33.40 -2.43
CA ILE A 837 5.88 32.58 -1.25
C ILE A 837 5.52 33.51 -0.10
N SER A 838 4.34 33.33 0.45
CA SER A 838 3.93 34.03 1.66
C SER A 838 3.97 33.06 2.83
N VAL A 839 4.68 33.45 3.89
CA VAL A 839 4.77 32.67 5.13
C VAL A 839 4.09 33.45 6.25
N ILE A 840 3.02 32.88 6.78
CA ILE A 840 2.17 33.49 7.80
C ILE A 840 2.37 32.77 9.11
N TYR A 841 2.98 33.44 10.07
CA TYR A 841 3.18 32.92 11.43
C TYR A 841 1.87 32.90 12.20
N ARG A 842 1.52 31.74 12.80
CA ARG A 842 0.28 31.53 13.56
C ARG A 842 0.41 31.62 15.07
N ASN A 843 1.65 31.63 15.60
CA ASN A 843 1.93 31.74 17.02
C ASN A 843 2.82 32.95 17.28
N ALA A 844 2.19 34.05 17.63
CA ALA A 844 2.90 35.31 17.85
C ALA A 844 3.88 35.28 19.06
N ASP A 845 3.59 34.43 20.05
CA ASP A 845 4.38 34.34 21.29
C ASP A 845 5.62 33.43 21.17
N SER A 846 5.75 32.70 20.09
CA SER A 846 6.92 31.83 19.86
C SER A 846 8.18 32.68 19.63
N LYS A 847 9.25 32.34 20.31
CA LYS A 847 10.59 32.92 20.09
C LYS A 847 11.28 32.35 18.84
N LEU A 848 10.78 31.23 18.35
CA LEU A 848 11.33 30.56 17.17
C LEU A 848 10.98 31.37 15.92
N ARG A 849 11.97 32.01 15.32
CA ARG A 849 11.87 32.85 14.11
C ARG A 849 12.98 32.48 13.13
N PRO A 850 12.81 31.44 12.34
CA PRO A 850 13.80 31.08 11.33
C PRO A 850 13.92 32.15 10.24
N GLU A 851 15.11 32.31 9.71
CA GLU A 851 15.34 33.01 8.45
C GLU A 851 14.70 32.24 7.31
N ILE A 852 13.83 32.89 6.54
CA ILE A 852 13.10 32.24 5.45
C ILE A 852 13.51 32.87 4.14
N PHE A 853 13.93 32.06 3.18
CA PHE A 853 14.38 32.53 1.87
C PHE A 853 14.10 31.53 0.75
N SER A 854 14.17 32.01 -0.48
CA SER A 854 14.19 31.23 -1.70
C SER A 854 15.13 31.87 -2.71
N ASN A 855 15.79 31.09 -3.54
CA ASN A 855 16.61 31.61 -4.63
C ASN A 855 15.78 31.86 -5.90
N SER A 856 14.62 31.23 -6.03
CA SER A 856 13.78 31.24 -7.24
C SER A 856 12.48 32.03 -7.08
N TYR A 857 12.01 32.24 -5.83
CA TYR A 857 10.74 32.90 -5.51
C TYR A 857 10.99 34.08 -4.57
N SER A 858 10.17 35.13 -4.69
CA SER A 858 10.15 36.22 -3.70
C SER A 858 9.42 35.74 -2.43
N VAL A 859 9.99 36.00 -1.26
CA VAL A 859 9.42 35.56 0.03
C VAL A 859 8.85 36.76 0.78
N ASN A 860 7.59 36.67 1.18
CA ASN A 860 6.90 37.61 2.04
C ASN A 860 6.57 36.96 3.39
N ILE A 861 6.87 37.62 4.49
CA ILE A 861 6.63 37.14 5.86
C ILE A 861 5.55 38.01 6.51
N GLU A 862 4.48 37.34 6.96
CA GLU A 862 3.37 37.96 7.65
C GLU A 862 3.24 37.40 9.07
N HIS A 863 2.80 38.24 9.99
CA HIS A 863 2.53 37.88 11.39
C HIS A 863 1.05 38.05 11.68
N GLN A 864 0.36 36.97 12.05
CA GLN A 864 -1.04 36.95 12.46
C GLN A 864 -1.16 36.66 13.94
#